data_13b51efbbc76c2da07bfa66e8a4fd3f9
#
_entry.id   13b51efbbc76c2da07bfa66e8a4fd3f9
#
_cell.length_a   1.000
_cell.length_b   1.000
_cell.length_c   1.000
_cell.angle_alpha   90.00
_cell.angle_beta   90.00
_cell.angle_gamma   90.00
#
_symmetry.space_group_name_H-M   'P 1'
#
loop_
_entity.id
_entity.type
_entity.pdbx_description
1 polymer ?
#
loop_
_entity_poly.entity_id
_entity_poly.type
_entity_poly.pdbx_seq_one_letter_code
_entity_poly.pdbx_strand_id
1 'polypeptide(L)'
;LCPRGLSGIMLLYDPNRVNVPLKRTNPEKGIGIDPGWKEISWEEALTVIAEKLKKILKEDPRKLLMTTSVVPLDALRLGSAFASAFGTPNWWESGAGPHCGNGEHLIGGMVQAAWARQPDTDHMKYFLNFGTPAGFGAYYAVTTMAQRMAEARVRGLRHVVIDPWMGMAAEKADQWIPIRPGTDAALALAMINVLLNELGICDVDSIKHHTNGPYLIGPDGYYVRDKETGKPLIWDPLDKEARVYDDPETRDYALEGQYDVQGTLARPAFALIKEHVKQYTPEMAADITTVSAVTIRRLAKEFGEAACIGSTIVIDGKELPYRPVGVGYFKGPQGHRHSALTCIALELLSEVVGASGVPGGMVGQNSRSLGCPDSGHPCYTPKAGLDGFLETGTWSSPTRPYPLAEARVPQSYRLQELVPTACITSPLVPLVLSEPERFHMSYRPEFHFQVGSNYLMTSANPLLVERAFKDIFTVSCSIYLDESTELADIVLPDACYLERQDIWPATMNTHPPLDFWTYQVRQPVIGPLYQRRSAQEVMLDIAERVGMLPDFYTMINLLFEFREPYLLDPKGGYTWEEIVDRKYKSTFGPEHGLEWFKKNSPLSWPKKTEEVYWRPFIKARVPIYFELFKEVGQQIEQIKKELDITEAFDTSDFQPLPDWKPCQSHLEERSEFDLFAIYYRVPFQTFSFTYNIPWLDEISRMDPFVYHIAINKDIALGKGINDGDWVEVESADTKNKVKARARLTEGIHPEVIAVANCGGHWSKHLPIASQPGKGVCFEWLMA
;
A
#
# COMPACT_ATOMS: atom_id res chain seq x y z
N LEU A 1 -5.04 2.40 -24.12
CA LEU A 1 -5.94 3.40 -23.52
C LEU A 1 -7.09 2.70 -22.83
N CYS A 2 -7.43 3.13 -21.63
CA CYS A 2 -8.57 2.60 -20.89
C CYS A 2 -9.70 3.65 -20.81
N PRO A 3 -10.95 3.26 -20.54
CA PRO A 3 -12.08 4.19 -20.45
C PRO A 3 -11.83 5.37 -19.49
N ARG A 4 -11.13 5.16 -18.39
CA ARG A 4 -10.78 6.22 -17.42
C ARG A 4 -9.97 7.36 -18.06
N GLY A 5 -8.98 7.02 -18.85
CA GLY A 5 -8.17 8.03 -19.54
C GLY A 5 -8.96 8.79 -20.61
N LEU A 6 -9.80 8.07 -21.35
CA LEU A 6 -10.65 8.68 -22.38
C LEU A 6 -11.73 9.59 -21.80
N SER A 7 -12.24 9.30 -20.63
CA SER A 7 -13.30 10.08 -19.96
C SER A 7 -12.80 11.39 -19.32
N GLY A 8 -11.51 11.69 -19.37
CA GLY A 8 -10.95 12.92 -18.81
C GLY A 8 -11.58 14.21 -19.31
N ILE A 9 -12.03 14.23 -20.58
CA ILE A 9 -12.74 15.37 -21.14
C ILE A 9 -14.08 15.62 -20.40
N MET A 10 -14.76 14.56 -19.97
CA MET A 10 -15.98 14.69 -19.17
C MET A 10 -15.70 15.33 -17.81
N LEU A 11 -14.59 14.92 -17.15
CA LEU A 11 -14.13 15.57 -15.93
C LEU A 11 -13.81 17.05 -16.14
N LEU A 12 -13.11 17.38 -17.20
CA LEU A 12 -12.67 18.74 -17.50
C LEU A 12 -13.86 19.72 -17.58
N TYR A 13 -14.92 19.30 -18.27
CA TYR A 13 -16.11 20.12 -18.56
C TYR A 13 -17.33 19.77 -17.72
N ASP A 14 -17.17 18.97 -16.64
CA ASP A 14 -18.27 18.65 -15.74
C ASP A 14 -18.82 19.94 -15.10
N PRO A 15 -20.14 20.24 -15.28
CA PRO A 15 -20.75 21.45 -14.71
C PRO A 15 -20.85 21.43 -13.18
N ASN A 16 -20.70 20.25 -12.55
CA ASN A 16 -20.77 20.09 -11.10
C ASN A 16 -19.41 20.30 -10.40
N ARG A 17 -18.36 20.62 -11.15
CA ARG A 17 -17.06 20.94 -10.55
C ARG A 17 -17.11 22.27 -9.78
N VAL A 18 -16.29 22.35 -8.74
CA VAL A 18 -16.06 23.61 -8.03
C VAL A 18 -15.32 24.58 -8.97
N ASN A 19 -15.89 25.76 -9.19
CA ASN A 19 -15.39 26.74 -10.16
C ASN A 19 -14.86 28.03 -9.51
N VAL A 20 -15.31 28.31 -8.28
CA VAL A 20 -14.96 29.50 -7.50
C VAL A 20 -14.75 29.09 -6.04
N PRO A 21 -14.00 29.84 -5.24
CA PRO A 21 -13.91 29.58 -3.81
C PRO A 21 -15.27 29.73 -3.12
N LEU A 22 -15.56 28.81 -2.20
CA LEU A 22 -16.83 28.74 -1.48
C LEU A 22 -16.60 28.79 0.02
N LYS A 23 -17.51 29.47 0.74
CA LYS A 23 -17.49 29.57 2.20
C LYS A 23 -18.82 29.06 2.76
N ARG A 24 -18.74 28.24 3.78
CA ARG A 24 -19.89 27.77 4.55
C ARG A 24 -20.59 28.92 5.23
N THR A 25 -21.92 28.92 5.17
CA THR A 25 -22.78 29.86 5.94
C THR A 25 -23.53 29.17 7.07
N ASN A 26 -23.76 27.88 6.97
CA ASN A 26 -24.37 27.09 8.04
C ASN A 26 -23.30 26.72 9.08
N PRO A 27 -23.41 27.12 10.34
CA PRO A 27 -22.45 26.76 11.38
C PRO A 27 -22.51 25.27 11.77
N GLU A 28 -23.62 24.59 11.51
CA GLU A 28 -23.77 23.18 11.79
C GLU A 28 -23.04 22.34 10.72
N LYS A 29 -22.24 21.35 11.18
CA LYS A 29 -21.51 20.43 10.31
C LYS A 29 -21.94 18.98 10.61
N GLY A 30 -22.04 18.19 9.56
CA GLY A 30 -22.35 16.76 9.68
C GLY A 30 -22.69 16.17 8.34
N ILE A 31 -22.73 14.82 8.32
CA ILE A 31 -23.15 14.06 7.15
C ILE A 31 -24.61 14.42 6.79
N GLY A 32 -24.81 14.83 5.53
CA GLY A 32 -26.12 15.24 5.03
C GLY A 32 -26.59 16.64 5.47
N ILE A 33 -25.81 17.38 6.25
CA ILE A 33 -26.09 18.76 6.63
C ILE A 33 -25.69 19.70 5.49
N ASP A 34 -26.64 20.50 5.00
CA ASP A 34 -26.34 21.47 3.93
C ASP A 34 -25.40 22.58 4.43
N PRO A 35 -24.19 22.71 3.85
CA PRO A 35 -23.26 23.76 4.23
C PRO A 35 -23.76 25.19 3.94
N GLY A 36 -24.74 25.36 3.04
CA GLY A 36 -25.19 26.69 2.61
C GLY A 36 -24.08 27.48 1.94
N TRP A 37 -23.47 26.91 0.90
CA TRP A 37 -22.31 27.49 0.23
C TRP A 37 -22.57 28.90 -0.31
N LYS A 38 -21.64 29.84 -0.02
CA LYS A 38 -21.59 31.18 -0.57
C LYS A 38 -20.29 31.37 -1.33
N GLU A 39 -20.37 31.86 -2.55
CA GLU A 39 -19.19 32.26 -3.33
C GLU A 39 -18.44 33.42 -2.65
N ILE A 40 -17.10 33.29 -2.61
CA ILE A 40 -16.19 34.32 -2.11
C ILE A 40 -15.04 34.52 -3.09
N SER A 41 -14.27 35.58 -2.95
CA SER A 41 -13.07 35.81 -3.74
C SER A 41 -11.90 34.96 -3.24
N TRP A 42 -10.93 34.68 -4.11
CA TRP A 42 -9.65 34.06 -3.71
C TRP A 42 -8.96 34.89 -2.61
N GLU A 43 -8.98 36.22 -2.71
CA GLU A 43 -8.36 37.10 -1.72
C GLU A 43 -9.02 36.94 -0.34
N GLU A 44 -10.37 36.89 -0.28
CA GLU A 44 -11.08 36.62 0.98
C GLU A 44 -10.71 35.27 1.55
N ALA A 45 -10.71 34.20 0.71
CA ALA A 45 -10.40 32.85 1.14
C ALA A 45 -8.97 32.78 1.70
N LEU A 46 -7.98 33.24 0.95
CA LEU A 46 -6.57 33.14 1.32
C LEU A 46 -6.22 34.02 2.53
N THR A 47 -6.88 35.17 2.69
CA THR A 47 -6.71 36.02 3.87
C THR A 47 -7.18 35.28 5.13
N VAL A 48 -8.39 34.71 5.13
CA VAL A 48 -8.91 33.96 6.28
C VAL A 48 -8.01 32.79 6.63
N ILE A 49 -7.55 32.03 5.61
CA ILE A 49 -6.65 30.89 5.78
C ILE A 49 -5.32 31.31 6.40
N ALA A 50 -4.69 32.33 5.81
CA ALA A 50 -3.38 32.82 6.26
C ALA A 50 -3.41 33.41 7.69
N GLU A 51 -4.45 34.15 8.05
CA GLU A 51 -4.61 34.69 9.40
C GLU A 51 -4.71 33.56 10.45
N LYS A 52 -5.53 32.55 10.19
CA LYS A 52 -5.66 31.41 11.09
C LYS A 52 -4.36 30.61 11.21
N LEU A 53 -3.70 30.34 10.09
CA LEU A 53 -2.43 29.61 10.08
C LEU A 53 -1.31 30.40 10.77
N LYS A 54 -1.21 31.74 10.58
CA LYS A 54 -0.25 32.59 11.33
C LYS A 54 -0.45 32.49 12.82
N LYS A 55 -1.72 32.49 13.28
CA LYS A 55 -2.02 32.34 14.69
C LYS A 55 -1.53 30.99 15.21
N ILE A 56 -1.87 29.89 14.53
CA ILE A 56 -1.48 28.54 14.90
C ILE A 56 0.04 28.39 14.88
N LEU A 57 0.71 28.87 13.84
CA LEU A 57 2.17 28.82 13.72
C LEU A 57 2.88 29.46 14.92
N LYS A 58 2.32 30.56 15.42
CA LYS A 58 2.86 31.27 16.58
C LYS A 58 2.56 30.59 17.91
N GLU A 59 1.38 29.99 18.05
CA GLU A 59 0.92 29.39 19.31
C GLU A 59 1.43 27.94 19.47
N ASP A 60 1.08 27.08 18.55
CA ASP A 60 1.47 25.67 18.51
C ASP A 60 1.25 25.11 17.10
N PRO A 61 2.31 24.94 16.30
CA PRO A 61 2.19 24.46 14.91
C PRO A 61 1.58 23.06 14.81
N ARG A 62 1.62 22.24 15.87
CA ARG A 62 1.00 20.90 15.89
C ARG A 62 -0.52 20.94 15.74
N LYS A 63 -1.15 22.10 15.97
CA LYS A 63 -2.60 22.29 15.78
C LYS A 63 -3.03 22.35 14.32
N LEU A 64 -2.10 22.32 13.35
CA LEU A 64 -2.40 22.08 11.96
C LEU A 64 -2.40 20.57 11.70
N LEU A 65 -3.51 20.06 11.17
CA LEU A 65 -3.61 18.74 10.54
C LEU A 65 -3.66 18.93 9.02
N MET A 66 -2.77 18.26 8.30
CA MET A 66 -2.77 18.25 6.84
C MET A 66 -3.19 16.88 6.32
N THR A 67 -4.18 16.84 5.43
CA THR A 67 -4.60 15.60 4.76
C THR A 67 -4.38 15.70 3.26
N THR A 68 -3.77 14.69 2.70
CA THR A 68 -3.59 14.57 1.25
C THR A 68 -4.07 13.22 0.76
N SER A 69 -4.35 13.11 -0.53
CA SER A 69 -4.55 11.82 -1.18
C SER A 69 -3.22 11.29 -1.73
N VAL A 70 -3.13 9.97 -1.89
CA VAL A 70 -2.02 9.31 -2.62
C VAL A 70 -1.92 9.81 -4.06
N VAL A 71 -3.03 10.22 -4.65
CA VAL A 71 -3.09 10.68 -6.04
C VAL A 71 -3.69 12.08 -6.10
N PRO A 72 -2.98 13.03 -6.63
CA PRO A 72 -1.66 12.95 -7.28
C PRO A 72 -0.49 12.85 -6.28
N LEU A 73 0.55 12.11 -6.64
CA LEU A 73 1.76 11.96 -5.81
C LEU A 73 2.44 13.29 -5.48
N ASP A 74 2.28 14.29 -6.33
CA ASP A 74 2.76 15.65 -6.09
C ASP A 74 2.12 16.27 -4.85
N ALA A 75 0.79 16.16 -4.73
CA ALA A 75 0.06 16.66 -3.57
C ALA A 75 0.50 15.95 -2.29
N LEU A 76 0.76 14.64 -2.37
CA LEU A 76 1.26 13.83 -1.27
C LEU A 76 2.59 14.39 -0.73
N ARG A 77 3.61 14.49 -1.59
CA ARG A 77 4.95 14.95 -1.19
C ARG A 77 4.98 16.44 -0.86
N LEU A 78 4.25 17.24 -1.62
CA LEU A 78 4.17 18.68 -1.36
C LEU A 78 3.42 18.98 -0.06
N GLY A 79 2.38 18.21 0.25
CA GLY A 79 1.68 18.29 1.53
C GLY A 79 2.57 17.90 2.71
N SER A 80 3.40 16.87 2.55
CA SER A 80 4.41 16.51 3.55
C SER A 80 5.47 17.61 3.72
N ALA A 81 5.92 18.21 2.61
CA ALA A 81 6.85 19.36 2.65
C ALA A 81 6.24 20.57 3.34
N PHE A 82 4.96 20.87 3.06
CA PHE A 82 4.22 21.96 3.69
C PHE A 82 4.06 21.74 5.20
N ALA A 83 3.63 20.54 5.60
CA ALA A 83 3.49 20.18 7.00
C ALA A 83 4.83 20.29 7.76
N SER A 84 5.91 19.79 7.16
CA SER A 84 7.26 19.87 7.74
C SER A 84 7.77 21.29 7.86
N ALA A 85 7.57 22.13 6.83
CA ALA A 85 7.92 23.56 6.86
C ALA A 85 7.11 24.33 7.89
N PHE A 86 5.85 23.97 8.09
CA PHE A 86 4.98 24.56 9.11
C PHE A 86 5.38 24.14 10.53
N GLY A 87 6.05 22.98 10.67
CA GLY A 87 6.46 22.43 11.95
C GLY A 87 5.40 21.52 12.60
N THR A 88 4.44 20.99 11.83
CA THR A 88 3.47 20.03 12.33
C THR A 88 3.87 18.59 11.99
N PRO A 89 3.78 17.63 12.94
CA PRO A 89 3.92 16.21 12.66
C PRO A 89 2.64 15.59 12.08
N ASN A 90 1.53 16.35 12.05
CA ASN A 90 0.20 15.87 11.71
C ASN A 90 -0.06 15.94 10.21
N TRP A 91 0.65 15.16 9.44
CA TRP A 91 0.35 14.92 8.05
C TRP A 91 -0.25 13.54 7.87
N TRP A 92 -1.44 13.46 7.27
CA TRP A 92 -2.20 12.24 7.09
C TRP A 92 -2.54 12.00 5.63
N GLU A 93 -2.14 10.84 5.14
CA GLU A 93 -2.55 10.32 3.84
C GLU A 93 -3.81 9.50 4.00
N SER A 94 -4.96 10.10 3.77
CA SER A 94 -6.24 9.42 3.95
C SER A 94 -6.48 8.34 2.90
N GLY A 95 -7.12 7.25 3.30
CA GLY A 95 -7.46 6.14 2.43
C GLY A 95 -6.30 5.20 2.08
N ALA A 96 -5.06 5.51 2.41
CA ALA A 96 -3.96 4.61 2.15
C ALA A 96 -3.97 3.40 3.10
N GLY A 97 -4.33 3.56 4.35
CA GLY A 97 -4.42 2.47 5.32
C GLY A 97 -5.36 1.35 4.86
N PRO A 98 -6.69 1.58 4.80
CA PRO A 98 -7.66 0.55 4.41
C PRO A 98 -7.60 0.19 2.92
N HIS A 99 -7.18 1.11 2.06
CA HIS A 99 -7.28 0.95 0.60
C HIS A 99 -5.96 0.76 -0.13
N CYS A 100 -4.82 0.89 0.53
CA CYS A 100 -3.51 0.65 -0.05
C CYS A 100 -2.90 -0.66 0.45
N GLY A 101 -1.79 -1.04 -0.13
CA GLY A 101 -1.12 -2.29 0.18
C GLY A 101 -0.11 -2.18 1.32
N ASN A 102 -0.46 -1.62 2.48
CA ASN A 102 0.50 -1.37 3.56
C ASN A 102 1.29 -2.61 3.99
N GLY A 103 0.64 -3.77 4.10
CA GLY A 103 1.32 -5.02 4.45
C GLY A 103 2.30 -5.46 3.36
N GLU A 104 1.89 -5.40 2.09
CA GLU A 104 2.75 -5.72 0.95
C GLU A 104 3.91 -4.72 0.82
N HIS A 105 3.65 -3.43 1.01
CA HIS A 105 4.70 -2.41 0.95
C HIS A 105 5.74 -2.57 2.06
N LEU A 106 5.32 -2.89 3.27
CA LEU A 106 6.22 -3.13 4.39
C LEU A 106 7.02 -4.42 4.19
N ILE A 107 6.34 -5.55 3.99
CA ILE A 107 6.98 -6.87 3.90
C ILE A 107 7.77 -7.01 2.59
N GLY A 108 7.20 -6.59 1.46
CA GLY A 108 7.90 -6.55 0.17
C GLY A 108 9.11 -5.61 0.21
N GLY A 109 9.03 -4.49 0.94
CA GLY A 109 10.18 -3.61 1.21
C GLY A 109 11.29 -4.32 1.96
N MET A 110 10.98 -5.14 2.94
CA MET A 110 11.96 -5.90 3.73
C MET A 110 12.55 -7.09 2.96
N VAL A 111 11.74 -7.77 2.15
CA VAL A 111 12.15 -9.01 1.49
C VAL A 111 12.69 -8.76 0.08
N GLN A 112 12.23 -7.74 -0.62
CA GLN A 112 12.59 -7.51 -2.03
C GLN A 112 13.15 -6.11 -2.31
N ALA A 113 13.38 -5.30 -1.31
CA ALA A 113 13.78 -3.89 -1.47
C ALA A 113 12.82 -3.10 -2.38
N ALA A 114 11.55 -3.45 -2.36
CA ALA A 114 10.56 -2.94 -3.31
C ALA A 114 9.38 -2.27 -2.62
N TRP A 115 8.94 -1.16 -3.16
CA TRP A 115 7.65 -0.58 -2.81
C TRP A 115 6.49 -1.50 -3.21
N ALA A 116 6.60 -2.16 -4.35
CA ALA A 116 5.69 -3.19 -4.80
C ALA A 116 6.40 -4.16 -5.75
N ARG A 117 5.92 -5.38 -5.78
CA ARG A 117 6.48 -6.48 -6.54
C ARG A 117 5.64 -6.75 -7.77
N GLN A 118 6.28 -7.26 -8.80
CA GLN A 118 5.61 -7.69 -10.02
C GLN A 118 6.15 -9.04 -10.50
N PRO A 119 5.33 -9.87 -11.16
CA PRO A 119 5.81 -11.10 -11.76
C PRO A 119 6.75 -10.81 -12.93
N ASP A 120 7.83 -11.56 -13.06
CA ASP A 120 8.63 -11.59 -14.29
C ASP A 120 7.84 -12.30 -15.39
N THR A 121 6.96 -11.55 -16.01
CA THR A 121 6.06 -12.09 -17.05
C THR A 121 6.80 -12.65 -18.27
N ASP A 122 8.06 -12.29 -18.49
CA ASP A 122 8.81 -12.74 -19.66
C ASP A 122 9.36 -14.17 -19.48
N HIS A 123 9.65 -14.59 -18.25
CA HIS A 123 10.27 -15.89 -17.95
C HIS A 123 9.45 -16.78 -17.02
N MET A 124 8.39 -16.26 -16.38
CA MET A 124 7.55 -17.01 -15.45
C MET A 124 6.70 -18.07 -16.18
N LYS A 125 6.53 -19.23 -15.55
CA LYS A 125 5.72 -20.35 -16.06
C LYS A 125 4.55 -20.74 -15.15
N TYR A 126 4.61 -20.43 -13.86
CA TYR A 126 3.55 -20.73 -12.90
C TYR A 126 3.33 -19.55 -11.96
N PHE A 127 2.13 -19.03 -11.90
CA PHE A 127 1.78 -17.88 -11.09
C PHE A 127 0.61 -18.16 -10.17
N LEU A 128 0.86 -18.12 -8.86
CA LEU A 128 -0.15 -18.11 -7.81
C LEU A 128 -0.52 -16.66 -7.51
N ASN A 129 -1.77 -16.31 -7.72
CA ASN A 129 -2.27 -14.95 -7.58
C ASN A 129 -3.35 -14.88 -6.49
N PHE A 130 -3.02 -14.29 -5.35
CA PHE A 130 -3.89 -14.19 -4.19
C PHE A 130 -4.60 -12.84 -4.14
N GLY A 131 -5.92 -12.82 -4.25
CA GLY A 131 -6.77 -11.68 -3.97
C GLY A 131 -6.40 -10.38 -4.68
N THR A 132 -5.84 -10.46 -5.90
CA THR A 132 -5.49 -9.27 -6.67
C THR A 132 -5.83 -9.43 -8.15
N PRO A 133 -6.37 -8.39 -8.80
CA PRO A 133 -6.68 -8.44 -10.22
C PRO A 133 -5.46 -8.39 -11.15
N ALA A 134 -4.23 -8.52 -10.68
CA ALA A 134 -2.95 -8.68 -11.38
C ALA A 134 -2.93 -8.18 -12.84
N GLY A 135 -2.81 -6.90 -13.04
CA GLY A 135 -2.84 -6.27 -14.36
C GLY A 135 -4.22 -5.81 -14.84
N PHE A 136 -5.29 -6.13 -14.14
CA PHE A 136 -6.66 -5.77 -14.50
C PHE A 136 -7.29 -4.73 -13.58
N GLY A 137 -6.53 -3.87 -12.94
CA GLY A 137 -7.07 -2.82 -12.07
C GLY A 137 -6.32 -2.63 -10.76
N ALA A 138 -5.31 -3.43 -10.51
CA ALA A 138 -4.34 -3.25 -9.43
C ALA A 138 -2.92 -3.25 -9.99
N TYR A 139 -1.99 -2.79 -9.19
CA TYR A 139 -0.64 -2.37 -9.56
C TYR A 139 -0.63 -1.12 -10.47
N TYR A 140 0.36 -0.29 -10.29
CA TYR A 140 0.43 1.03 -10.92
C TYR A 140 0.60 0.99 -12.46
N ALA A 141 1.13 -0.09 -13.01
CA ALA A 141 1.30 -0.28 -14.46
C ALA A 141 0.18 -1.13 -15.09
N VAL A 142 -1.06 -0.87 -14.72
CA VAL A 142 -2.24 -1.67 -15.08
C VAL A 142 -2.30 -2.09 -16.55
N THR A 143 -2.13 -1.14 -17.46
CA THR A 143 -2.27 -1.43 -18.91
C THR A 143 -1.12 -2.27 -19.44
N THR A 144 0.12 -1.94 -19.05
CA THR A 144 1.31 -2.69 -19.46
C THR A 144 1.30 -4.10 -18.87
N MET A 145 0.96 -4.23 -17.59
CA MET A 145 0.88 -5.54 -16.94
C MET A 145 -0.22 -6.43 -17.54
N ALA A 146 -1.37 -5.87 -17.89
CA ALA A 146 -2.45 -6.63 -18.52
C ALA A 146 -2.01 -7.24 -19.86
N GLN A 147 -1.31 -6.45 -20.68
CA GLN A 147 -0.76 -6.94 -21.95
C GLN A 147 0.30 -8.03 -21.71
N ARG A 148 1.29 -7.79 -20.85
CA ARG A 148 2.36 -8.74 -20.53
C ARG A 148 1.83 -10.05 -19.95
N MET A 149 0.83 -9.98 -19.08
CA MET A 149 0.14 -11.17 -18.57
C MET A 149 -0.59 -11.94 -19.66
N ALA A 150 -1.23 -11.25 -20.62
CA ALA A 150 -1.86 -11.91 -21.75
C ALA A 150 -0.82 -12.64 -22.64
N GLU A 151 0.29 -11.96 -22.96
CA GLU A 151 1.40 -12.54 -23.71
C GLU A 151 2.07 -13.71 -22.98
N ALA A 152 2.24 -13.60 -21.66
CA ALA A 152 2.79 -14.69 -20.83
C ALA A 152 1.88 -15.94 -20.89
N ARG A 153 0.56 -15.77 -20.81
CA ARG A 153 -0.39 -16.89 -20.97
C ARG A 153 -0.29 -17.54 -22.35
N VAL A 154 -0.14 -16.74 -23.41
CA VAL A 154 0.08 -17.26 -24.77
C VAL A 154 1.37 -18.09 -24.85
N ARG A 155 2.41 -17.71 -24.09
CA ARG A 155 3.65 -18.47 -23.97
C ARG A 155 3.57 -19.69 -23.04
N GLY A 156 2.40 -19.96 -22.44
CA GLY A 156 2.16 -21.10 -21.57
C GLY A 156 2.30 -20.84 -20.06
N LEU A 157 2.23 -19.59 -19.63
CA LEU A 157 2.10 -19.29 -18.20
C LEU A 157 0.84 -19.91 -17.65
N ARG A 158 0.96 -20.81 -16.67
CA ARG A 158 -0.14 -21.32 -15.87
C ARG A 158 -0.48 -20.32 -14.76
N HIS A 159 -1.66 -19.72 -14.83
CA HIS A 159 -2.15 -18.72 -13.90
C HIS A 159 -3.26 -19.32 -13.01
N VAL A 160 -2.98 -19.43 -11.71
CA VAL A 160 -3.94 -19.89 -10.69
C VAL A 160 -4.33 -18.70 -9.82
N VAL A 161 -5.61 -18.39 -9.74
CA VAL A 161 -6.14 -17.30 -8.92
C VAL A 161 -6.84 -17.86 -7.69
N ILE A 162 -6.39 -17.43 -6.52
CA ILE A 162 -6.97 -17.73 -5.21
C ILE A 162 -7.69 -16.46 -4.74
N ASP A 163 -9.02 -16.45 -4.77
CA ASP A 163 -9.81 -15.26 -4.51
C ASP A 163 -11.24 -15.68 -4.13
N PRO A 164 -11.90 -15.11 -3.14
CA PRO A 164 -13.31 -15.39 -2.86
C PRO A 164 -14.25 -14.95 -3.97
N TRP A 165 -13.82 -14.05 -4.85
CA TRP A 165 -14.57 -13.50 -5.97
C TRP A 165 -13.94 -13.87 -7.33
N MET A 166 -14.73 -14.41 -8.23
CA MET A 166 -14.30 -14.69 -9.61
C MET A 166 -14.30 -13.39 -10.44
N GLY A 167 -13.39 -12.48 -10.07
CA GLY A 167 -13.18 -11.23 -10.78
C GLY A 167 -12.33 -11.40 -12.04
N MET A 168 -11.93 -10.28 -12.64
CA MET A 168 -11.29 -10.23 -13.96
C MET A 168 -10.01 -11.06 -14.11
N ALA A 169 -9.21 -11.19 -13.05
CA ALA A 169 -8.04 -12.06 -13.08
C ALA A 169 -8.44 -13.55 -13.13
N ALA A 170 -9.43 -13.92 -12.31
CA ALA A 170 -9.95 -15.28 -12.24
C ALA A 170 -10.65 -15.72 -13.54
N GLU A 171 -11.39 -14.83 -14.19
CA GLU A 171 -12.02 -15.08 -15.48
C GLU A 171 -11.02 -15.42 -16.60
N LYS A 172 -9.77 -15.00 -16.45
CA LYS A 172 -8.68 -15.22 -17.41
C LYS A 172 -7.64 -16.23 -16.94
N ALA A 173 -7.82 -16.80 -15.76
CA ALA A 173 -6.92 -17.78 -15.17
C ALA A 173 -7.16 -19.19 -15.73
N ASP A 174 -6.15 -20.06 -15.63
CA ASP A 174 -6.31 -21.49 -15.89
C ASP A 174 -7.15 -22.18 -14.82
N GLN A 175 -7.10 -21.63 -13.60
CA GLN A 175 -7.89 -22.11 -12.48
C GLN A 175 -8.23 -20.99 -11.51
N TRP A 176 -9.47 -20.96 -11.06
CA TRP A 176 -9.93 -20.19 -9.92
C TRP A 176 -10.17 -21.11 -8.71
N ILE A 177 -9.66 -20.69 -7.55
CA ILE A 177 -9.81 -21.37 -6.26
C ILE A 177 -10.58 -20.41 -5.34
N PRO A 178 -11.86 -20.62 -5.09
CA PRO A 178 -12.58 -19.87 -4.07
C PRO A 178 -12.01 -20.18 -2.69
N ILE A 179 -11.73 -19.12 -1.92
CA ILE A 179 -11.16 -19.23 -0.57
C ILE A 179 -12.01 -18.42 0.41
N ARG A 180 -12.13 -18.88 1.65
CA ARG A 180 -12.74 -18.09 2.72
C ARG A 180 -11.90 -16.83 2.97
N PRO A 181 -12.48 -15.61 3.03
CA PRO A 181 -11.73 -14.37 3.25
C PRO A 181 -10.88 -14.39 4.52
N GLY A 182 -9.66 -13.83 4.44
CA GLY A 182 -8.74 -13.73 5.59
C GLY A 182 -8.08 -15.04 6.01
N THR A 183 -8.03 -16.05 5.12
CA THR A 183 -7.42 -17.36 5.42
C THR A 183 -6.24 -17.71 4.53
N ASP A 184 -5.77 -16.77 3.73
CA ASP A 184 -4.66 -16.94 2.78
C ASP A 184 -3.37 -17.42 3.45
N ALA A 185 -3.08 -16.93 4.68
CA ALA A 185 -1.93 -17.39 5.47
C ALA A 185 -1.99 -18.88 5.77
N ALA A 186 -3.16 -19.41 6.15
CA ALA A 186 -3.31 -20.85 6.43
C ALA A 186 -3.05 -21.69 5.19
N LEU A 187 -3.53 -21.26 4.03
CA LEU A 187 -3.25 -21.92 2.75
C LEU A 187 -1.76 -21.90 2.42
N ALA A 188 -1.11 -20.73 2.49
CA ALA A 188 0.31 -20.60 2.19
C ALA A 188 1.18 -21.44 3.14
N LEU A 189 0.91 -21.41 4.45
CA LEU A 189 1.65 -22.18 5.44
C LEU A 189 1.46 -23.70 5.26
N ALA A 190 0.25 -24.15 4.90
CA ALA A 190 0.02 -25.55 4.57
C ALA A 190 0.77 -25.98 3.28
N MET A 191 0.81 -25.11 2.27
CA MET A 191 1.61 -25.38 1.07
C MET A 191 3.12 -25.46 1.41
N ILE A 192 3.62 -24.57 2.26
CA ILE A 192 5.01 -24.62 2.74
C ILE A 192 5.26 -25.92 3.53
N ASN A 193 4.32 -26.34 4.38
CA ASN A 193 4.44 -27.62 5.09
C ASN A 193 4.54 -28.80 4.12
N VAL A 194 3.69 -28.83 3.09
CA VAL A 194 3.76 -29.88 2.04
C VAL A 194 5.12 -29.86 1.34
N LEU A 195 5.60 -28.68 0.93
CA LEU A 195 6.90 -28.53 0.28
C LEU A 195 8.05 -29.05 1.16
N LEU A 196 8.14 -28.56 2.40
CA LEU A 196 9.28 -28.81 3.29
C LEU A 196 9.24 -30.20 3.94
N ASN A 197 8.06 -30.64 4.40
CA ASN A 197 7.93 -31.82 5.27
C ASN A 197 7.33 -33.06 4.55
N GLU A 198 6.47 -32.89 3.52
CA GLU A 198 5.94 -34.02 2.76
C GLU A 198 6.79 -34.36 1.51
N LEU A 199 7.26 -33.33 0.78
CA LEU A 199 7.94 -33.46 -0.50
C LEU A 199 9.46 -33.28 -0.43
N GLY A 200 9.98 -32.56 0.59
CA GLY A 200 11.40 -32.23 0.70
C GLY A 200 11.87 -31.24 -0.38
N ILE A 201 10.98 -30.40 -0.90
CA ILE A 201 11.29 -29.43 -1.96
C ILE A 201 11.58 -28.06 -1.33
N CYS A 202 12.84 -27.62 -1.40
CA CYS A 202 13.26 -26.25 -1.09
C CYS A 202 14.57 -25.90 -1.81
N ASP A 203 14.79 -24.63 -2.06
CA ASP A 203 16.04 -24.13 -2.61
C ASP A 203 17.07 -23.90 -1.50
N VAL A 204 17.80 -24.99 -1.17
CA VAL A 204 18.80 -25.00 -0.09
C VAL A 204 19.87 -23.96 -0.30
N ASP A 205 20.33 -23.76 -1.54
CA ASP A 205 21.37 -22.77 -1.86
C ASP A 205 20.88 -21.35 -1.61
N SER A 206 19.68 -21.02 -2.10
CA SER A 206 19.05 -19.74 -1.85
C SER A 206 18.84 -19.49 -0.35
N ILE A 207 18.34 -20.46 0.39
CA ILE A 207 18.11 -20.33 1.85
C ILE A 207 19.43 -20.10 2.58
N LYS A 208 20.51 -20.80 2.24
CA LYS A 208 21.82 -20.66 2.86
C LYS A 208 22.47 -19.30 2.61
N HIS A 209 22.39 -18.80 1.39
CA HIS A 209 23.19 -17.64 0.96
C HIS A 209 22.43 -16.34 0.87
N HIS A 210 21.10 -16.40 0.65
CA HIS A 210 20.29 -15.20 0.39
C HIS A 210 19.24 -14.90 1.45
N THR A 211 19.08 -15.77 2.46
CA THR A 211 18.14 -15.53 3.58
C THR A 211 18.84 -15.62 4.93
N ASN A 212 18.14 -15.28 6.00
CA ASN A 212 18.59 -15.52 7.36
C ASN A 212 18.23 -16.93 7.89
N GLY A 213 17.92 -17.86 7.00
CA GLY A 213 17.65 -19.26 7.38
C GLY A 213 18.75 -19.92 8.24
N PRO A 214 20.06 -19.67 7.98
CA PRO A 214 21.16 -20.18 8.80
C PRO A 214 21.36 -19.50 10.15
N TYR A 215 20.75 -18.32 10.42
CA TYR A 215 21.00 -17.59 11.66
C TYR A 215 20.58 -18.39 12.88
N LEU A 216 21.46 -18.43 13.88
CA LEU A 216 21.22 -19.16 15.13
C LEU A 216 20.29 -18.37 16.04
N ILE A 217 19.20 -19.02 16.43
CA ILE A 217 18.17 -18.47 17.30
C ILE A 217 18.31 -19.10 18.69
N GLY A 218 18.44 -18.24 19.69
CA GLY A 218 18.46 -18.65 21.10
C GLY A 218 17.07 -19.08 21.62
N PRO A 219 17.04 -19.64 22.85
CA PRO A 219 15.78 -20.04 23.50
C PRO A 219 14.84 -18.86 23.75
N ASP A 220 15.37 -17.67 23.79
CA ASP A 220 14.64 -16.40 23.93
C ASP A 220 14.00 -15.92 22.63
N GLY A 221 14.29 -16.60 21.50
CA GLY A 221 13.77 -16.27 20.17
C GLY A 221 14.47 -15.10 19.49
N TYR A 222 15.67 -14.71 19.95
CA TYR A 222 16.53 -13.70 19.33
C TYR A 222 17.71 -14.37 18.64
N TYR A 223 18.37 -13.63 17.71
CA TYR A 223 19.60 -14.10 17.11
C TYR A 223 20.70 -14.19 18.17
N VAL A 224 21.44 -15.29 18.17
CA VAL A 224 22.70 -15.35 18.87
C VAL A 224 23.70 -14.47 18.11
N ARG A 225 24.26 -13.48 18.78
CA ARG A 225 25.11 -12.47 18.17
C ARG A 225 26.54 -12.57 18.67
N ASP A 226 27.47 -12.27 17.81
CA ASP A 226 28.85 -12.06 18.17
C ASP A 226 29.00 -10.83 19.08
N LYS A 227 29.75 -10.97 20.17
CA LYS A 227 29.82 -9.95 21.21
C LYS A 227 30.65 -8.71 20.80
N GLU A 228 31.55 -8.87 19.84
CA GLU A 228 32.45 -7.79 19.39
C GLU A 228 31.77 -6.98 18.26
N THR A 229 31.20 -7.67 17.29
CA THR A 229 30.64 -7.04 16.09
C THR A 229 29.15 -6.77 16.16
N GLY A 230 28.42 -7.45 17.07
CA GLY A 230 26.95 -7.41 17.14
C GLY A 230 26.24 -8.16 16.01
N LYS A 231 27.00 -8.80 15.10
CA LYS A 231 26.43 -9.52 13.95
C LYS A 231 25.83 -10.86 14.35
N PRO A 232 24.75 -11.32 13.68
CA PRO A 232 24.22 -12.66 13.87
C PRO A 232 25.21 -13.76 13.57
N LEU A 233 25.15 -14.83 14.36
CA LEU A 233 25.98 -16.02 14.19
C LEU A 233 25.24 -17.09 13.38
N ILE A 234 26.02 -17.89 12.65
CA ILE A 234 25.65 -19.13 11.97
C ILE A 234 26.49 -20.28 12.51
N TRP A 235 26.12 -21.51 12.21
CA TRP A 235 26.94 -22.68 12.47
C TRP A 235 27.56 -23.21 11.18
N ASP A 236 28.88 -23.31 11.14
CA ASP A 236 29.58 -24.01 10.07
C ASP A 236 29.68 -25.52 10.42
N PRO A 237 28.97 -26.41 9.72
CA PRO A 237 28.95 -27.84 10.02
C PRO A 237 30.24 -28.55 9.63
N LEU A 238 31.07 -27.96 8.76
CA LEU A 238 32.34 -28.56 8.32
C LEU A 238 33.46 -28.28 9.32
N ASP A 239 33.52 -27.06 9.84
CA ASP A 239 34.52 -26.67 10.83
C ASP A 239 33.99 -26.86 12.27
N LYS A 240 32.70 -27.13 12.45
CA LYS A 240 32.02 -27.38 13.74
C LYS A 240 32.14 -26.22 14.72
N GLU A 241 31.97 -25.01 14.21
CA GLU A 241 32.03 -23.80 15.01
C GLU A 241 31.01 -22.75 14.59
N ALA A 242 30.73 -21.82 15.50
CA ALA A 242 29.90 -20.67 15.20
C ALA A 242 30.74 -19.55 14.59
N ARG A 243 30.25 -18.93 13.52
CA ARG A 243 30.89 -17.81 12.82
C ARG A 243 29.89 -16.68 12.61
N VAL A 244 30.35 -15.45 12.38
CA VAL A 244 29.47 -14.39 11.90
C VAL A 244 28.96 -14.73 10.50
N TYR A 245 27.73 -14.33 10.19
CA TYR A 245 27.05 -14.76 8.98
C TYR A 245 27.79 -14.42 7.66
N ASP A 246 28.64 -13.41 7.68
CA ASP A 246 29.42 -12.91 6.53
C ASP A 246 30.93 -13.18 6.64
N ASP A 247 31.33 -14.09 7.50
CA ASP A 247 32.71 -14.51 7.62
C ASP A 247 33.18 -15.17 6.32
N PRO A 248 34.22 -14.64 5.65
CA PRO A 248 34.74 -15.17 4.40
C PRO A 248 35.33 -16.59 4.52
N GLU A 249 35.66 -17.04 5.72
CA GLU A 249 36.18 -18.39 5.97
C GLU A 249 35.06 -19.43 6.16
N THR A 250 33.76 -19.02 6.19
CA THR A 250 32.65 -19.95 6.30
C THR A 250 32.62 -20.89 5.08
N ARG A 251 32.65 -22.20 5.36
CA ARG A 251 32.69 -23.23 4.35
C ARG A 251 31.32 -23.80 4.00
N ASP A 252 30.42 -23.84 4.97
CA ASP A 252 29.01 -24.24 4.78
C ASP A 252 28.12 -23.63 5.87
N TYR A 253 26.82 -23.70 5.67
CA TYR A 253 25.80 -23.16 6.58
C TYR A 253 24.85 -24.25 7.03
N ALA A 254 24.73 -24.49 8.34
CA ALA A 254 23.74 -25.40 8.87
C ALA A 254 22.33 -24.80 8.79
N LEU A 255 21.37 -25.58 8.31
CA LEU A 255 19.95 -25.25 8.28
C LEU A 255 19.12 -26.03 9.30
N GLU A 256 19.67 -27.11 9.83
CA GLU A 256 19.04 -28.00 10.82
C GLU A 256 20.02 -28.30 11.97
N GLY A 257 19.50 -28.89 13.03
CA GLY A 257 20.33 -29.23 14.19
C GLY A 257 20.14 -28.28 15.36
N GLN A 258 20.91 -28.54 16.42
CA GLN A 258 20.94 -27.76 17.65
C GLN A 258 22.38 -27.69 18.14
N TYR A 259 22.83 -26.50 18.46
CA TYR A 259 24.25 -26.21 18.70
C TYR A 259 24.42 -25.41 19.99
N ASP A 260 25.42 -25.77 20.79
CA ASP A 260 25.84 -24.98 21.95
C ASP A 260 26.78 -23.88 21.45
N VAL A 261 26.37 -22.65 21.58
CA VAL A 261 27.14 -21.46 21.20
C VAL A 261 27.35 -20.60 22.44
N GLN A 262 28.55 -20.62 22.99
CA GLN A 262 28.92 -19.86 24.17
C GLN A 262 28.01 -20.13 25.39
N GLY A 263 27.56 -21.38 25.56
CA GLY A 263 26.64 -21.79 26.62
C GLY A 263 25.16 -21.52 26.32
N THR A 264 24.84 -21.06 25.12
CA THR A 264 23.46 -20.89 24.64
C THR A 264 23.11 -21.97 23.63
N LEU A 265 22.08 -22.73 23.91
CA LEU A 265 21.60 -23.77 23.00
C LEU A 265 20.75 -23.14 21.90
N ALA A 266 21.28 -23.07 20.69
CA ALA A 266 20.67 -22.38 19.58
C ALA A 266 20.33 -23.32 18.40
N ARG A 267 19.35 -22.89 17.59
CA ARG A 267 18.89 -23.60 16.37
C ARG A 267 18.88 -22.65 15.17
N PRO A 268 19.19 -23.13 13.94
CA PRO A 268 19.02 -22.32 12.76
C PRO A 268 17.55 -21.88 12.59
N ALA A 269 17.35 -20.64 12.14
CA ALA A 269 16.02 -20.09 11.89
C ALA A 269 15.16 -20.97 10.96
N PHE A 270 15.78 -21.56 9.93
CA PHE A 270 15.10 -22.47 9.00
C PHE A 270 14.57 -23.73 9.70
N ALA A 271 15.32 -24.27 10.67
CA ALA A 271 14.84 -25.40 11.46
C ALA A 271 13.57 -25.06 12.26
N LEU A 272 13.49 -23.84 12.78
CA LEU A 272 12.30 -23.34 13.49
C LEU A 272 11.11 -23.17 12.54
N ILE A 273 11.34 -22.63 11.34
CA ILE A 273 10.30 -22.51 10.31
C ILE A 273 9.75 -23.88 9.93
N LYS A 274 10.64 -24.84 9.63
CA LYS A 274 10.27 -26.22 9.23
C LYS A 274 9.45 -26.91 10.31
N GLU A 275 9.77 -26.70 11.58
CA GLU A 275 9.01 -27.21 12.72
C GLU A 275 7.67 -26.51 12.87
N HIS A 276 7.67 -25.17 12.80
CA HIS A 276 6.48 -24.33 12.98
C HIS A 276 5.38 -24.69 11.98
N VAL A 277 5.72 -24.88 10.71
CA VAL A 277 4.72 -25.12 9.67
C VAL A 277 4.08 -26.51 9.76
N LYS A 278 4.61 -27.46 10.52
CA LYS A 278 4.03 -28.81 10.70
C LYS A 278 2.61 -28.77 11.26
N GLN A 279 2.28 -27.78 12.07
CA GLN A 279 0.92 -27.60 12.57
C GLN A 279 -0.10 -27.30 11.47
N TYR A 280 0.34 -26.71 10.35
CA TYR A 280 -0.50 -26.39 9.19
C TYR A 280 -0.59 -27.61 8.26
N THR A 281 -1.30 -28.66 8.68
CA THR A 281 -1.57 -29.78 7.77
C THR A 281 -2.57 -29.35 6.69
N PRO A 282 -2.53 -29.96 5.49
CA PRO A 282 -3.54 -29.67 4.46
C PRO A 282 -4.98 -29.91 4.94
N GLU A 283 -5.20 -30.88 5.84
CA GLU A 283 -6.49 -31.16 6.44
C GLU A 283 -6.96 -30.00 7.34
N MET A 284 -6.11 -29.54 8.27
CA MET A 284 -6.41 -28.36 9.11
C MET A 284 -6.67 -27.11 8.24
N ALA A 285 -5.82 -26.88 7.24
CA ALA A 285 -6.00 -25.74 6.34
C ALA A 285 -7.28 -25.85 5.50
N ALA A 286 -7.73 -27.04 5.15
CA ALA A 286 -8.99 -27.23 4.44
C ALA A 286 -10.20 -26.78 5.30
N ASP A 287 -10.20 -27.09 6.57
CA ASP A 287 -11.25 -26.66 7.51
C ASP A 287 -11.28 -25.12 7.66
N ILE A 288 -10.11 -24.49 7.67
CA ILE A 288 -9.98 -23.04 7.78
C ILE A 288 -10.38 -22.34 6.48
N THR A 289 -9.81 -22.78 5.36
CA THR A 289 -9.84 -22.06 4.07
C THR A 289 -11.01 -22.46 3.17
N THR A 290 -11.65 -23.60 3.42
CA THR A 290 -12.59 -24.32 2.53
C THR A 290 -11.96 -24.90 1.26
N VAL A 291 -10.65 -24.76 1.09
CA VAL A 291 -9.91 -25.38 -0.03
C VAL A 291 -9.53 -26.82 0.35
N SER A 292 -9.92 -27.81 -0.45
CA SER A 292 -9.70 -29.22 -0.09
C SER A 292 -8.23 -29.56 0.09
N ALA A 293 -7.91 -30.46 1.04
CA ALA A 293 -6.54 -30.92 1.30
C ALA A 293 -5.85 -31.50 0.04
N VAL A 294 -6.62 -32.17 -0.82
CA VAL A 294 -6.13 -32.67 -2.12
C VAL A 294 -5.69 -31.51 -3.02
N THR A 295 -6.47 -30.44 -3.09
CA THR A 295 -6.13 -29.24 -3.86
C THR A 295 -4.88 -28.56 -3.30
N ILE A 296 -4.77 -28.43 -1.97
CA ILE A 296 -3.60 -27.83 -1.31
C ILE A 296 -2.31 -28.59 -1.66
N ARG A 297 -2.31 -29.93 -1.52
CA ARG A 297 -1.16 -30.76 -1.90
C ARG A 297 -0.81 -30.66 -3.38
N ARG A 298 -1.84 -30.66 -4.24
CA ARG A 298 -1.63 -30.49 -5.68
C ARG A 298 -1.00 -29.15 -6.03
N LEU A 299 -1.51 -28.04 -5.48
CA LEU A 299 -0.96 -26.69 -5.72
C LEU A 299 0.48 -26.58 -5.23
N ALA A 300 0.77 -27.07 -4.02
CA ALA A 300 2.12 -27.08 -3.47
C ALA A 300 3.10 -27.88 -4.36
N LYS A 301 2.68 -29.06 -4.80
CA LYS A 301 3.48 -29.91 -5.68
C LYS A 301 3.72 -29.25 -7.04
N GLU A 302 2.67 -28.75 -7.71
CA GLU A 302 2.78 -28.06 -8.99
C GLU A 302 3.71 -26.85 -8.90
N PHE A 303 3.58 -26.04 -7.84
CA PHE A 303 4.43 -24.88 -7.59
C PHE A 303 5.89 -25.26 -7.36
N GLY A 304 6.15 -26.25 -6.50
CA GLY A 304 7.51 -26.70 -6.19
C GLY A 304 8.21 -27.33 -7.41
N GLU A 305 7.52 -28.16 -8.19
CA GLU A 305 8.06 -28.76 -9.41
C GLU A 305 8.32 -27.70 -10.50
N ALA A 306 7.40 -26.73 -10.65
CA ALA A 306 7.55 -25.64 -11.61
C ALA A 306 8.69 -24.67 -11.25
N ALA A 307 9.13 -24.62 -10.00
CA ALA A 307 10.23 -23.76 -9.55
C ALA A 307 11.58 -24.10 -10.19
N CYS A 308 11.71 -25.27 -10.80
CA CYS A 308 12.92 -25.72 -11.50
C CYS A 308 14.21 -25.50 -10.68
N ILE A 309 14.20 -25.81 -9.37
CA ILE A 309 15.31 -25.58 -8.45
C ILE A 309 16.60 -26.20 -9.02
N GLY A 310 17.71 -25.45 -8.99
CA GLY A 310 19.00 -25.81 -9.56
C GLY A 310 19.16 -25.46 -11.04
N SER A 311 18.11 -25.05 -11.73
CA SER A 311 18.21 -24.59 -13.14
C SER A 311 18.78 -23.19 -13.25
N THR A 312 19.40 -22.89 -14.39
CA THR A 312 19.93 -21.58 -14.76
C THR A 312 19.37 -21.10 -16.11
N ILE A 313 19.49 -19.81 -16.37
CA ILE A 313 19.15 -19.16 -17.62
C ILE A 313 20.23 -18.14 -17.96
N VAL A 314 20.52 -17.98 -19.26
CA VAL A 314 21.49 -16.97 -19.72
C VAL A 314 20.73 -15.74 -20.24
N ILE A 315 20.97 -14.57 -19.63
CA ILE A 315 20.42 -13.27 -20.01
C ILE A 315 21.59 -12.30 -20.16
N ASP A 316 21.70 -11.65 -21.31
CA ASP A 316 22.79 -10.71 -21.66
C ASP A 316 24.19 -11.31 -21.41
N GLY A 317 24.37 -12.59 -21.71
CA GLY A 317 25.64 -13.31 -21.52
C GLY A 317 25.96 -13.66 -20.07
N LYS A 318 25.04 -13.44 -19.12
CA LYS A 318 25.19 -13.77 -17.68
C LYS A 318 24.35 -14.98 -17.35
N GLU A 319 24.95 -15.96 -16.73
CA GLU A 319 24.24 -17.15 -16.22
C GLU A 319 23.64 -16.82 -14.83
N LEU A 320 22.33 -16.97 -14.72
CA LEU A 320 21.54 -16.60 -13.54
C LEU A 320 20.70 -17.78 -13.05
N PRO A 321 20.42 -17.87 -11.74
CA PRO A 321 19.44 -18.84 -11.23
C PRO A 321 18.09 -18.63 -11.91
N TYR A 322 17.42 -19.72 -12.28
CA TYR A 322 16.10 -19.67 -12.94
C TYR A 322 15.03 -20.32 -12.07
N ARG A 323 14.05 -19.54 -11.63
CA ARG A 323 12.95 -19.98 -10.76
C ARG A 323 11.62 -19.47 -11.32
N PRO A 324 11.06 -20.18 -12.34
CA PRO A 324 9.92 -19.65 -13.12
C PRO A 324 8.57 -19.77 -12.40
N VAL A 325 8.52 -19.43 -11.13
CA VAL A 325 7.29 -19.39 -10.32
C VAL A 325 7.18 -18.09 -9.54
N GLY A 326 5.95 -17.67 -9.24
CA GLY A 326 5.74 -16.47 -8.42
C GLY A 326 4.48 -16.56 -7.58
N VAL A 327 4.51 -15.84 -6.44
CA VAL A 327 3.37 -15.61 -5.56
C VAL A 327 3.06 -14.13 -5.59
N GLY A 328 1.98 -13.78 -6.27
CA GLY A 328 1.49 -12.40 -6.35
C GLY A 328 0.34 -12.17 -5.38
N TYR A 329 0.38 -11.06 -4.70
CA TYR A 329 -0.73 -10.58 -3.88
C TYR A 329 -0.68 -9.06 -3.79
N PHE A 330 -1.78 -8.44 -3.41
CA PHE A 330 -1.81 -7.01 -3.12
C PHE A 330 -2.87 -6.71 -2.06
N LYS A 331 -4.07 -6.27 -2.42
CA LYS A 331 -5.06 -5.80 -1.45
C LYS A 331 -5.86 -6.91 -0.77
N GLY A 332 -6.27 -7.94 -1.48
CA GLY A 332 -7.18 -8.95 -0.95
C GLY A 332 -6.66 -9.60 0.33
N PRO A 333 -5.50 -10.27 0.31
CA PRO A 333 -4.96 -11.00 1.47
C PRO A 333 -4.55 -10.11 2.65
N GLN A 334 -4.50 -8.80 2.47
CA GLN A 334 -4.15 -7.86 3.54
C GLN A 334 -5.30 -6.93 3.96
N GLY A 335 -6.50 -7.18 3.46
CA GLY A 335 -7.70 -6.42 3.81
C GLY A 335 -8.29 -6.81 5.18
N HIS A 336 -7.48 -7.21 6.14
CA HIS A 336 -7.91 -7.66 7.46
C HIS A 336 -6.86 -7.39 8.54
N ARG A 337 -7.24 -7.61 9.82
CA ARG A 337 -6.41 -7.29 11.00
C ARG A 337 -5.02 -7.92 10.98
N HIS A 338 -4.89 -9.19 10.57
CA HIS A 338 -3.65 -9.96 10.61
C HIS A 338 -2.87 -9.92 9.28
N SER A 339 -2.94 -8.81 8.57
CA SER A 339 -2.39 -8.64 7.22
C SER A 339 -0.88 -8.86 7.15
N ALA A 340 -0.11 -8.40 8.14
CA ALA A 340 1.35 -8.55 8.13
C ALA A 340 1.77 -10.03 8.17
N LEU A 341 1.16 -10.83 9.04
CA LEU A 341 1.42 -12.27 9.10
C LEU A 341 1.07 -12.99 7.80
N THR A 342 -0.04 -12.59 7.17
CA THR A 342 -0.43 -13.12 5.86
C THR A 342 0.58 -12.78 4.78
N CYS A 343 1.04 -11.52 4.72
CA CYS A 343 2.06 -11.11 3.77
C CYS A 343 3.37 -11.88 3.96
N ILE A 344 3.81 -12.07 5.22
CA ILE A 344 5.01 -12.87 5.54
C ILE A 344 4.84 -14.32 5.06
N ALA A 345 3.69 -14.93 5.28
CA ALA A 345 3.43 -16.31 4.84
C ALA A 345 3.50 -16.44 3.30
N LEU A 346 2.94 -15.48 2.58
CA LEU A 346 2.97 -15.45 1.11
C LEU A 346 4.39 -15.21 0.55
N GLU A 347 5.18 -14.32 1.20
CA GLU A 347 6.59 -14.14 0.83
C GLU A 347 7.41 -15.40 1.11
N LEU A 348 7.22 -16.01 2.28
CA LEU A 348 7.94 -17.24 2.67
C LEU A 348 7.72 -18.35 1.65
N LEU A 349 6.53 -18.46 1.07
CA LEU A 349 6.24 -19.44 0.01
C LEU A 349 7.12 -19.23 -1.23
N SER A 350 7.40 -17.97 -1.61
CA SER A 350 8.34 -17.64 -2.68
C SER A 350 9.79 -17.88 -2.28
N GLU A 351 10.16 -17.55 -1.03
CA GLU A 351 11.53 -17.66 -0.54
C GLU A 351 11.99 -19.11 -0.36
N VAL A 352 11.09 -20.01 0.04
CA VAL A 352 11.37 -21.44 0.18
C VAL A 352 11.88 -22.07 -1.13
N VAL A 353 11.40 -21.60 -2.27
CA VAL A 353 11.83 -22.07 -3.60
C VAL A 353 12.82 -21.13 -4.30
N GLY A 354 13.29 -20.07 -3.62
CA GLY A 354 14.28 -19.13 -4.14
C GLY A 354 13.77 -18.21 -5.26
N ALA A 355 12.46 -18.00 -5.38
CA ALA A 355 11.81 -17.34 -6.52
C ALA A 355 11.64 -15.82 -6.38
N SER A 356 12.53 -15.14 -5.65
CA SER A 356 12.49 -13.69 -5.46
C SER A 356 13.73 -13.01 -6.00
N GLY A 357 13.56 -11.95 -6.80
CA GLY A 357 14.65 -11.15 -7.36
C GLY A 357 15.53 -11.89 -8.38
N VAL A 358 15.00 -12.95 -8.99
CA VAL A 358 15.66 -13.80 -10.01
C VAL A 358 14.76 -13.97 -11.23
N PRO A 359 15.32 -14.35 -12.40
CA PRO A 359 14.54 -14.62 -13.61
C PRO A 359 13.43 -15.64 -13.38
N GLY A 360 12.24 -15.29 -13.84
CA GLY A 360 11.02 -16.11 -13.72
C GLY A 360 10.27 -15.95 -12.41
N GLY A 361 10.87 -15.32 -11.40
CA GLY A 361 10.26 -15.10 -10.08
C GLY A 361 9.51 -13.79 -9.94
N MET A 362 9.29 -13.38 -8.68
CA MET A 362 8.80 -12.05 -8.38
C MET A 362 9.99 -11.07 -8.36
N VAL A 363 9.83 -9.95 -9.04
CA VAL A 363 10.84 -8.89 -9.08
C VAL A 363 10.28 -7.63 -8.46
N GLY A 364 11.09 -6.99 -7.65
CA GLY A 364 10.71 -5.78 -6.95
C GLY A 364 11.61 -4.63 -7.31
N GLN A 365 11.09 -3.42 -7.19
CA GLN A 365 11.86 -2.22 -7.41
C GLN A 365 11.63 -1.21 -6.32
N ASN A 366 12.73 -0.73 -5.75
CA ASN A 366 12.68 0.38 -4.83
C ASN A 366 12.14 1.62 -5.59
N SER A 367 11.19 2.32 -5.00
CA SER A 367 10.66 3.57 -5.56
C SER A 367 11.70 4.67 -5.76
N ARG A 368 12.87 4.53 -5.12
CA ARG A 368 14.04 5.42 -5.29
C ARG A 368 15.09 4.88 -6.26
N SER A 369 14.95 3.63 -6.70
CA SER A 369 15.83 3.00 -7.69
C SER A 369 15.49 3.50 -9.08
N LEU A 370 15.53 4.80 -9.25
CA LEU A 370 15.36 5.46 -10.53
C LEU A 370 16.71 5.45 -11.23
N GLY A 371 16.81 4.81 -12.40
CA GLY A 371 17.98 4.95 -13.23
C GLY A 371 18.22 6.41 -13.57
N CYS A 372 19.48 6.84 -13.58
CA CYS A 372 19.85 8.18 -14.01
C CYS A 372 20.42 8.13 -15.41
N PRO A 373 19.95 8.98 -16.37
CA PRO A 373 20.37 8.93 -17.75
C PRO A 373 21.89 9.03 -17.94
N ASP A 374 22.53 9.93 -17.21
CA ASP A 374 23.96 10.23 -17.37
C ASP A 374 24.90 9.09 -16.96
N SER A 375 24.46 8.24 -16.03
CA SER A 375 25.30 7.17 -15.49
C SER A 375 24.82 5.78 -15.87
N GLY A 376 23.54 5.64 -16.26
CA GLY A 376 22.89 4.34 -16.40
C GLY A 376 22.86 3.54 -15.10
N HIS A 377 23.11 4.20 -13.96
CA HIS A 377 23.10 3.59 -12.64
C HIS A 377 21.81 3.94 -11.90
N PRO A 378 21.28 3.04 -11.06
CA PRO A 378 20.18 3.39 -10.18
C PRO A 378 20.59 4.54 -9.26
N CYS A 379 19.68 5.47 -9.00
CA CYS A 379 19.90 6.56 -8.03
C CYS A 379 20.03 6.05 -6.60
N TYR A 380 19.65 4.83 -6.37
CA TYR A 380 19.79 4.09 -5.13
C TYR A 380 20.45 2.73 -5.43
N THR A 381 21.52 2.43 -4.71
CA THR A 381 22.16 1.10 -4.74
C THR A 381 21.81 0.38 -3.45
N PRO A 382 21.09 -0.74 -3.50
CA PRO A 382 20.82 -1.55 -2.32
C PRO A 382 22.12 -2.02 -1.67
N LYS A 383 22.21 -1.96 -0.35
CA LYS A 383 23.34 -2.45 0.43
C LYS A 383 22.84 -3.22 1.66
N ALA A 384 23.71 -4.04 2.22
CA ALA A 384 23.41 -4.79 3.43
C ALA A 384 23.69 -3.94 4.69
N GLY A 385 22.76 -3.98 5.63
CA GLY A 385 22.93 -3.47 6.99
C GLY A 385 23.67 -4.45 7.91
N LEU A 386 23.69 -4.15 9.21
CA LEU A 386 24.40 -4.94 10.23
C LEU A 386 24.00 -6.42 10.26
N ASP A 387 22.70 -6.68 10.12
CA ASP A 387 22.13 -8.03 10.09
C ASP A 387 22.18 -8.69 8.70
N GLY A 388 22.87 -8.07 7.74
CA GLY A 388 22.97 -8.57 6.37
C GLY A 388 21.75 -8.28 5.50
N PHE A 389 20.70 -7.68 6.04
CA PHE A 389 19.47 -7.40 5.29
C PHE A 389 19.62 -6.18 4.41
N LEU A 390 18.88 -6.19 3.29
CA LEU A 390 18.82 -5.05 2.40
C LEU A 390 18.34 -3.79 3.15
N GLU A 391 19.15 -2.74 3.07
CA GLU A 391 18.69 -1.40 3.42
C GLU A 391 17.94 -0.83 2.23
N THR A 392 16.63 -0.82 2.31
CA THR A 392 15.80 -0.46 1.16
C THR A 392 15.77 1.03 0.87
N GLY A 393 16.22 1.87 1.82
CA GLY A 393 16.14 3.32 1.69
C GLY A 393 14.71 3.85 1.48
N THR A 394 13.71 2.99 1.64
CA THR A 394 12.30 3.35 1.57
C THR A 394 11.73 3.56 2.96
N TRP A 395 10.66 4.31 3.03
CA TRP A 395 9.85 4.51 4.23
C TRP A 395 9.09 3.26 4.70
N SER A 396 9.12 2.19 3.92
CA SER A 396 8.61 0.87 4.30
C SER A 396 9.60 0.04 5.09
N SER A 397 10.86 0.46 5.19
CA SER A 397 11.84 -0.20 6.06
C SER A 397 11.75 0.31 7.48
N PRO A 398 11.58 -0.55 8.47
CA PRO A 398 11.71 -0.14 9.86
C PRO A 398 13.13 0.34 10.12
N THR A 399 13.26 1.48 10.79
CA THR A 399 14.54 2.05 11.19
C THR A 399 14.99 1.48 12.53
N ARG A 400 16.29 1.23 12.69
CA ARG A 400 16.90 0.90 13.98
C ARG A 400 17.76 2.07 14.47
N PRO A 401 17.90 2.30 15.80
CA PRO A 401 17.21 1.62 16.89
C PRO A 401 15.73 1.97 16.97
N TYR A 402 14.96 1.03 17.46
CA TYR A 402 13.53 1.20 17.73
C TYR A 402 13.25 0.89 19.21
N PRO A 403 12.36 1.61 19.89
CA PRO A 403 11.68 2.84 19.46
C PRO A 403 12.67 3.99 19.29
N LEU A 404 12.27 5.00 18.53
CA LEU A 404 13.01 6.27 18.48
C LEU A 404 13.13 6.77 19.92
N ALA A 405 14.36 6.93 20.40
CA ALA A 405 14.71 6.95 21.83
C ALA A 405 14.02 8.00 22.69
N GLU A 406 13.38 9.00 22.11
CA GLU A 406 12.85 10.18 22.79
C GLU A 406 11.33 10.32 22.75
N ALA A 407 10.60 9.48 22.00
CA ALA A 407 9.18 9.64 21.78
C ALA A 407 8.35 8.70 22.65
N ARG A 408 8.32 8.94 23.94
CA ARG A 408 7.51 8.17 24.92
C ARG A 408 6.09 8.70 25.07
N VAL A 409 5.82 9.92 24.60
CA VAL A 409 4.51 10.55 24.65
C VAL A 409 4.08 10.84 23.21
N PRO A 410 2.85 10.48 22.80
CA PRO A 410 2.37 10.78 21.47
C PRO A 410 2.50 12.27 21.13
N GLN A 411 3.21 12.54 20.03
CA GLN A 411 3.41 13.91 19.51
C GLN A 411 2.56 14.17 18.30
N SER A 412 2.17 13.11 17.57
CA SER A 412 1.35 13.21 16.38
C SER A 412 0.08 12.35 16.49
N TYR A 413 -0.98 12.80 15.84
CA TYR A 413 -2.21 12.02 15.68
C TYR A 413 -2.03 10.76 14.81
N ARG A 414 -0.88 10.60 14.18
CA ARG A 414 -0.50 9.41 13.43
C ARG A 414 0.08 8.30 14.30
N LEU A 415 0.45 8.59 15.54
CA LEU A 415 1.09 7.67 16.51
C LEU A 415 2.33 6.95 15.97
N GLN A 416 3.05 7.53 15.00
CA GLN A 416 4.23 6.90 14.41
C GLN A 416 5.37 6.68 15.41
N GLU A 417 5.47 7.54 16.41
CA GLU A 417 6.41 7.42 17.51
C GLU A 417 6.13 6.22 18.43
N LEU A 418 4.90 5.69 18.40
CA LEU A 418 4.52 4.47 19.13
C LEU A 418 4.50 3.24 18.21
N VAL A 419 4.14 3.41 16.94
CA VAL A 419 3.98 2.33 15.97
C VAL A 419 4.75 2.66 14.68
N PRO A 420 6.08 2.69 14.69
CA PRO A 420 6.90 3.14 13.55
C PRO A 420 6.93 2.14 12.38
N THR A 421 6.50 0.90 12.59
CA THR A 421 6.26 -0.06 11.50
C THR A 421 5.00 0.25 10.70
N ALA A 422 4.17 1.21 11.13
CA ALA A 422 3.13 1.75 10.29
C ALA A 422 3.80 2.39 9.06
N CYS A 423 3.47 1.88 7.89
CA CYS A 423 3.91 2.44 6.63
C CYS A 423 3.43 3.91 6.52
N ILE A 424 3.24 4.47 5.38
CA ILE A 424 3.02 5.89 5.10
C ILE A 424 1.92 6.52 5.94
N THR A 425 0.89 5.77 6.34
CA THR A 425 -0.30 6.35 6.93
C THR A 425 -0.78 5.54 8.11
N SER A 426 -1.31 6.25 9.07
CA SER A 426 -2.00 5.63 10.19
C SER A 426 -3.51 5.66 9.96
N PRO A 427 -4.17 4.52 9.82
CA PRO A 427 -5.64 4.48 9.77
C PRO A 427 -6.27 4.91 11.11
N LEU A 428 -5.44 5.08 12.16
CA LEU A 428 -5.87 5.44 13.49
C LEU A 428 -6.21 6.92 13.66
N VAL A 429 -5.83 7.79 12.71
CA VAL A 429 -6.03 9.26 12.86
C VAL A 429 -7.47 9.64 13.23
N PRO A 430 -8.53 9.12 12.59
CA PRO A 430 -9.90 9.44 13.01
C PRO A 430 -10.23 8.96 14.43
N LEU A 431 -9.73 7.81 14.84
CA LEU A 431 -9.94 7.27 16.18
C LEU A 431 -9.25 8.16 17.23
N VAL A 432 -7.98 8.51 17.01
CA VAL A 432 -7.20 9.36 17.92
C VAL A 432 -7.81 10.75 18.04
N LEU A 433 -8.32 11.32 16.93
CA LEU A 433 -9.04 12.59 16.93
C LEU A 433 -10.36 12.52 17.71
N SER A 434 -11.04 11.39 17.67
CA SER A 434 -12.30 11.18 18.39
C SER A 434 -12.09 10.95 19.90
N GLU A 435 -10.98 10.33 20.26
CA GLU A 435 -10.67 9.88 21.63
C GLU A 435 -9.25 10.31 22.07
N PRO A 436 -8.91 11.62 21.97
CA PRO A 436 -7.53 12.07 22.19
C PRO A 436 -7.01 11.79 23.59
N GLU A 437 -7.86 11.81 24.60
CA GLU A 437 -7.51 11.53 26.00
C GLU A 437 -7.05 10.08 26.17
N ARG A 438 -7.65 9.12 25.47
CA ARG A 438 -7.27 7.71 25.48
C ARG A 438 -5.83 7.49 25.00
N PHE A 439 -5.34 8.37 24.14
CA PHE A 439 -3.98 8.32 23.58
C PHE A 439 -3.05 9.38 24.20
N HIS A 440 -3.43 9.97 25.31
CA HIS A 440 -2.66 11.01 26.02
C HIS A 440 -2.23 12.18 25.12
N MET A 441 -3.06 12.55 24.16
CA MET A 441 -2.80 13.71 23.31
C MET A 441 -2.96 15.01 24.10
N SER A 442 -1.90 15.82 24.16
CA SER A 442 -1.85 17.06 24.96
C SER A 442 -2.43 18.30 24.24
N TYR A 443 -2.88 18.14 23.01
CA TYR A 443 -3.42 19.22 22.17
C TYR A 443 -4.49 18.66 21.22
N ARG A 444 -5.28 19.54 20.60
CA ARG A 444 -6.21 19.20 19.52
C ARG A 444 -5.91 20.04 18.28
N PRO A 445 -5.99 19.48 17.05
CA PRO A 445 -5.96 20.27 15.82
C PRO A 445 -7.10 21.30 15.81
N GLU A 446 -6.76 22.55 15.45
CA GLU A 446 -7.72 23.64 15.28
C GLU A 446 -7.96 23.95 13.79
N PHE A 447 -7.05 23.52 12.93
CA PHE A 447 -7.10 23.73 11.50
C PHE A 447 -6.79 22.44 10.75
N HIS A 448 -7.66 22.11 9.81
CA HIS A 448 -7.48 20.99 8.91
C HIS A 448 -7.37 21.51 7.47
N PHE A 449 -6.25 21.21 6.80
CA PHE A 449 -6.07 21.51 5.39
C PHE A 449 -6.08 20.22 4.58
N GLN A 450 -7.10 20.04 3.76
CA GLN A 450 -7.31 18.85 2.97
C GLN A 450 -7.08 19.13 1.48
N VAL A 451 -6.36 18.24 0.80
CA VAL A 451 -6.08 18.33 -0.64
C VAL A 451 -6.45 17.01 -1.33
N GLY A 452 -7.46 17.06 -2.19
CA GLY A 452 -7.80 15.99 -3.12
C GLY A 452 -8.20 14.66 -2.47
N SER A 453 -8.83 14.68 -1.31
CA SER A 453 -9.23 13.48 -0.58
C SER A 453 -10.72 13.49 -0.22
N ASN A 454 -11.41 12.38 -0.46
CA ASN A 454 -12.76 12.15 0.05
C ASN A 454 -12.70 11.21 1.26
N TYR A 455 -12.14 11.72 2.37
CA TYR A 455 -11.81 10.92 3.55
C TYR A 455 -13.03 10.32 4.27
N LEU A 456 -14.23 10.90 4.13
CA LEU A 456 -15.47 10.28 4.62
C LEU A 456 -15.83 8.97 3.90
N MET A 457 -15.46 8.84 2.62
CA MET A 457 -15.69 7.62 1.85
C MET A 457 -14.48 6.68 1.78
N THR A 458 -13.34 7.08 2.30
CA THR A 458 -12.10 6.29 2.18
C THR A 458 -11.54 5.86 3.53
N SER A 459 -12.18 6.22 4.62
CA SER A 459 -11.83 5.77 5.96
C SER A 459 -12.96 4.92 6.53
N ALA A 460 -12.61 3.93 7.34
CA ALA A 460 -13.59 3.10 8.02
C ALA A 460 -14.53 3.94 8.90
N ASN A 461 -15.78 3.53 8.98
CA ASN A 461 -16.82 4.12 9.82
C ASN A 461 -17.00 5.65 9.62
N PRO A 462 -17.79 6.09 8.61
CA PRO A 462 -18.02 7.50 8.35
C PRO A 462 -18.52 8.31 9.55
N LEU A 463 -19.26 7.71 10.49
CA LEU A 463 -19.71 8.38 11.72
C LEU A 463 -18.56 8.67 12.68
N LEU A 464 -17.57 7.79 12.76
CA LEU A 464 -16.34 8.04 13.52
C LEU A 464 -15.56 9.21 12.90
N VAL A 465 -15.45 9.21 11.58
CA VAL A 465 -14.78 10.28 10.83
C VAL A 465 -15.49 11.63 11.01
N GLU A 466 -16.81 11.65 10.90
CA GLU A 466 -17.61 12.86 11.18
C GLU A 466 -17.32 13.40 12.58
N ARG A 467 -17.40 12.55 13.62
CA ARG A 467 -17.12 12.92 15.00
C ARG A 467 -15.70 13.48 15.18
N ALA A 468 -14.74 12.92 14.44
CA ALA A 468 -13.35 13.35 14.49
C ALA A 468 -13.13 14.75 13.93
N PHE A 469 -13.80 15.10 12.83
CA PHE A 469 -13.47 16.28 12.03
C PHE A 469 -14.47 17.44 12.13
N LYS A 470 -15.72 17.22 12.53
CA LYS A 470 -16.78 18.24 12.46
C LYS A 470 -16.47 19.54 13.23
N ASP A 471 -15.71 19.48 14.32
CA ASP A 471 -15.39 20.63 15.17
C ASP A 471 -14.09 21.33 14.76
N ILE A 472 -13.39 20.86 13.73
CA ILE A 472 -12.13 21.45 13.25
C ILE A 472 -12.44 22.39 12.09
N PHE A 473 -11.81 23.59 12.08
CA PHE A 473 -11.91 24.48 10.94
C PHE A 473 -11.22 23.86 9.73
N THR A 474 -12.00 23.51 8.71
CA THR A 474 -11.52 22.71 7.57
C THR A 474 -11.53 23.53 6.28
N VAL A 475 -10.37 23.54 5.59
CA VAL A 475 -10.23 24.02 4.22
C VAL A 475 -10.02 22.84 3.30
N SER A 476 -10.86 22.70 2.29
CA SER A 476 -10.79 21.61 1.30
C SER A 476 -10.40 22.17 -0.07
N CYS A 477 -9.27 21.75 -0.60
CA CYS A 477 -8.92 21.96 -2.01
C CYS A 477 -9.44 20.76 -2.81
N SER A 478 -10.54 20.95 -3.53
CA SER A 478 -11.29 19.86 -4.15
C SER A 478 -11.81 20.19 -5.54
N ILE A 479 -11.94 19.16 -6.36
CA ILE A 479 -12.52 19.23 -7.71
C ILE A 479 -14.05 19.26 -7.66
N TYR A 480 -14.64 18.53 -6.71
CA TYR A 480 -16.09 18.40 -6.52
C TYR A 480 -16.50 18.80 -5.09
N LEU A 481 -17.76 19.11 -4.91
CA LEU A 481 -18.39 19.14 -3.59
C LEU A 481 -18.78 17.70 -3.23
N ASP A 482 -17.79 16.93 -2.81
CA ASP A 482 -17.94 15.54 -2.38
C ASP A 482 -18.39 15.43 -0.91
N GLU A 483 -18.53 14.22 -0.40
CA GLU A 483 -18.99 13.94 0.97
C GLU A 483 -18.10 14.62 2.02
N SER A 484 -16.78 14.62 1.83
CA SER A 484 -15.86 15.24 2.80
C SER A 484 -15.97 16.75 2.85
N THR A 485 -16.44 17.38 1.77
CA THR A 485 -16.70 18.84 1.77
C THR A 485 -17.89 19.23 2.63
N GLU A 486 -18.78 18.29 3.00
CA GLU A 486 -19.86 18.53 3.96
C GLU A 486 -19.33 18.94 5.34
N LEU A 487 -18.07 18.65 5.66
CA LEU A 487 -17.40 19.07 6.90
C LEU A 487 -16.50 20.32 6.72
N ALA A 488 -16.33 20.84 5.49
CA ALA A 488 -15.46 21.97 5.22
C ALA A 488 -16.11 23.33 5.55
N ASP A 489 -15.29 24.31 5.95
CA ASP A 489 -15.66 25.72 6.14
C ASP A 489 -15.38 26.54 4.87
N ILE A 490 -14.29 26.20 4.18
CA ILE A 490 -13.92 26.81 2.89
C ILE A 490 -13.60 25.68 1.90
N VAL A 491 -14.12 25.80 0.67
CA VAL A 491 -13.74 24.94 -0.44
C VAL A 491 -13.04 25.79 -1.50
N LEU A 492 -11.84 25.36 -1.89
CA LEU A 492 -11.03 25.99 -2.93
C LEU A 492 -11.11 25.15 -4.22
N PRO A 493 -11.37 25.77 -5.38
CA PRO A 493 -11.52 25.07 -6.64
C PRO A 493 -10.18 24.56 -7.18
N ASP A 494 -9.98 23.23 -7.18
CA ASP A 494 -8.75 22.61 -7.67
C ASP A 494 -8.78 22.38 -9.20
N ALA A 495 -7.63 22.56 -9.83
CA ALA A 495 -7.39 22.22 -11.22
C ALA A 495 -7.24 20.70 -11.38
N CYS A 496 -7.90 20.12 -12.38
CA CYS A 496 -7.73 18.71 -12.68
C CYS A 496 -6.41 18.43 -13.44
N TYR A 497 -6.09 17.15 -13.63
CA TYR A 497 -4.85 16.72 -14.28
C TYR A 497 -4.68 17.22 -15.73
N LEU A 498 -5.75 17.65 -16.40
CA LEU A 498 -5.70 18.25 -17.74
C LEU A 498 -5.44 19.76 -17.71
N GLU A 499 -5.51 20.37 -16.54
CA GLU A 499 -5.40 21.83 -16.33
C GLU A 499 -4.13 22.23 -15.58
N ARG A 500 -3.29 21.28 -15.11
CA ARG A 500 -2.13 21.59 -14.25
C ARG A 500 -0.87 20.86 -14.66
N GLN A 501 0.27 21.44 -14.27
CA GLN A 501 1.61 20.88 -14.40
C GLN A 501 1.96 20.09 -13.13
N ASP A 502 2.37 18.83 -13.26
CA ASP A 502 2.89 18.04 -12.16
C ASP A 502 4.43 18.07 -12.13
N ILE A 503 5.01 17.99 -10.92
CA ILE A 503 6.47 18.00 -10.70
C ILE A 503 7.09 16.61 -10.79
N TRP A 504 6.33 15.56 -10.48
CA TRP A 504 6.85 14.21 -10.46
C TRP A 504 6.88 13.64 -11.86
N PRO A 505 8.09 13.32 -12.40
CA PRO A 505 8.16 12.74 -13.72
C PRO A 505 7.60 11.32 -13.65
N ALA A 506 6.40 11.17 -14.09
CA ALA A 506 5.65 9.94 -14.24
C ALA A 506 5.55 8.97 -13.10
N THR A 507 4.49 8.53 -13.01
CA THR A 507 3.82 7.47 -12.28
C THR A 507 4.40 6.07 -12.45
N MET A 508 5.40 5.86 -13.28
CA MET A 508 5.93 4.53 -13.58
C MET A 508 7.12 4.10 -12.72
N ASN A 509 7.58 4.95 -11.84
CA ASN A 509 8.74 4.68 -10.99
C ASN A 509 8.49 3.66 -9.89
N THR A 510 7.25 3.39 -9.53
CA THR A 510 6.94 2.35 -8.54
C THR A 510 6.84 0.96 -9.16
N HIS A 511 6.44 0.89 -10.43
CA HIS A 511 6.34 -0.34 -11.21
C HIS A 511 6.76 -0.07 -12.66
N PRO A 512 8.02 0.25 -12.91
CA PRO A 512 8.48 0.48 -14.26
C PRO A 512 8.37 -0.81 -15.08
N PRO A 513 8.32 -0.71 -16.40
CA PRO A 513 8.49 -1.86 -17.28
C PRO A 513 9.73 -2.67 -16.89
N LEU A 514 9.70 -3.99 -17.05
CA LEU A 514 10.82 -4.84 -16.64
C LEU A 514 12.12 -4.49 -17.36
N ASP A 515 12.02 -4.05 -18.58
CA ASP A 515 13.11 -3.86 -19.55
C ASP A 515 13.58 -2.42 -19.74
N PHE A 516 12.78 -1.42 -19.29
CA PHE A 516 13.10 0.00 -19.49
C PHE A 516 12.96 0.83 -18.23
N TRP A 517 13.85 1.81 -18.08
CA TRP A 517 13.57 3.04 -17.35
C TRP A 517 12.81 3.98 -18.27
N THR A 518 11.71 4.55 -17.79
CA THR A 518 10.91 5.49 -18.58
C THR A 518 10.33 6.58 -17.71
N TYR A 519 10.45 7.80 -18.17
CA TYR A 519 9.99 9.01 -17.50
C TYR A 519 9.24 9.88 -18.49
N GLN A 520 8.11 10.39 -18.03
CA GLN A 520 7.27 11.29 -18.81
C GLN A 520 6.76 12.41 -17.93
N VAL A 521 6.40 13.53 -18.51
CA VAL A 521 5.81 14.64 -17.80
C VAL A 521 4.30 14.68 -18.04
N ARG A 522 3.56 14.99 -16.99
CA ARG A 522 2.19 15.45 -17.13
C ARG A 522 2.23 16.97 -17.30
N GLN A 523 1.72 17.44 -18.43
CA GLN A 523 1.58 18.86 -18.72
C GLN A 523 0.11 19.22 -18.91
N PRO A 524 -0.31 20.46 -18.67
CA PRO A 524 -1.67 20.89 -18.94
C PRO A 524 -1.99 20.79 -20.43
N VAL A 525 -3.20 20.36 -20.75
CA VAL A 525 -3.74 20.37 -22.10
C VAL A 525 -4.35 21.74 -22.42
N ILE A 526 -4.92 22.36 -21.39
CA ILE A 526 -5.46 23.73 -21.41
C ILE A 526 -5.11 24.43 -20.10
N GLY A 527 -5.17 25.74 -20.06
CA GLY A 527 -5.11 26.49 -18.80
C GLY A 527 -6.33 26.20 -17.92
N PRO A 528 -6.22 26.41 -16.59
CA PRO A 528 -7.33 26.20 -15.67
C PRO A 528 -8.57 27.02 -16.10
N LEU A 529 -9.73 26.34 -16.13
CA LEU A 529 -10.99 27.00 -16.46
C LEU A 529 -11.56 27.71 -15.23
N TYR A 530 -12.34 28.79 -15.49
CA TYR A 530 -12.95 29.60 -14.43
C TYR A 530 -11.91 30.18 -13.46
N GLN A 531 -12.14 30.05 -12.14
CA GLN A 531 -11.21 30.49 -11.10
C GLN A 531 -10.44 29.31 -10.48
N ARG A 532 -10.35 28.17 -11.15
CA ARG A 532 -9.61 27.00 -10.66
C ARG A 532 -8.12 27.29 -10.61
N ARG A 533 -7.44 26.79 -9.58
CA ARG A 533 -5.98 26.86 -9.43
C ARG A 533 -5.46 25.49 -9.00
N SER A 534 -4.23 25.17 -9.33
CA SER A 534 -3.61 23.95 -8.84
C SER A 534 -3.35 24.03 -7.34
N ALA A 535 -3.58 22.93 -6.62
CA ALA A 535 -3.28 22.86 -5.20
C ALA A 535 -1.81 23.20 -4.88
N GLN A 536 -0.90 22.93 -5.82
CA GLN A 536 0.52 23.25 -5.72
C GLN A 536 0.75 24.78 -5.64
N GLU A 537 0.15 25.53 -6.56
CA GLU A 537 0.22 27.01 -6.55
C GLU A 537 -0.49 27.61 -5.34
N VAL A 538 -1.60 27.01 -4.92
CA VAL A 538 -2.32 27.43 -3.72
C VAL A 538 -1.47 27.25 -2.47
N MET A 539 -0.74 26.14 -2.33
CA MET A 539 0.16 25.90 -1.21
C MET A 539 1.34 26.89 -1.19
N LEU A 540 1.90 27.25 -2.35
CA LEU A 540 2.94 28.29 -2.44
C LEU A 540 2.41 29.67 -1.98
N ASP A 541 1.24 30.07 -2.45
CA ASP A 541 0.61 31.36 -2.09
C ASP A 541 0.29 31.40 -0.57
N ILE A 542 -0.23 30.32 -0.01
CA ILE A 542 -0.46 30.22 1.45
C ILE A 542 0.86 30.30 2.21
N ALA A 543 1.91 29.59 1.78
CA ALA A 543 3.21 29.61 2.43
C ALA A 543 3.83 31.01 2.43
N GLU A 544 3.72 31.75 1.33
CA GLU A 544 4.16 33.13 1.20
C GLU A 544 3.38 34.05 2.16
N ARG A 545 2.05 33.98 2.15
CA ARG A 545 1.19 34.78 3.01
C ARG A 545 1.41 34.51 4.50
N VAL A 546 1.68 33.24 4.85
CA VAL A 546 1.98 32.87 6.25
C VAL A 546 3.39 33.31 6.65
N GLY A 547 4.31 33.48 5.72
CA GLY A 547 5.70 33.86 5.94
C GLY A 547 6.66 32.69 6.12
N MET A 548 6.29 31.49 5.64
CA MET A 548 7.09 30.26 5.73
C MET A 548 7.62 29.78 4.37
N LEU A 549 7.54 30.58 3.32
CA LEU A 549 7.98 30.20 1.99
C LEU A 549 9.47 29.76 1.93
N PRO A 550 10.43 30.40 2.63
CA PRO A 550 11.82 29.94 2.71
C PRO A 550 11.97 28.50 3.25
N ASP A 551 11.24 28.20 4.33
CA ASP A 551 11.24 26.87 4.94
C ASP A 551 10.57 25.85 4.03
N PHE A 552 9.53 26.26 3.32
CA PHE A 552 8.85 25.40 2.36
C PHE A 552 9.75 25.04 1.16
N TYR A 553 10.52 25.99 0.62
CA TYR A 553 11.53 25.71 -0.42
C TYR A 553 12.60 24.76 0.10
N THR A 554 13.03 24.92 1.33
CA THR A 554 13.99 23.99 1.96
C THR A 554 13.44 22.57 2.03
N MET A 555 12.17 22.40 2.44
CA MET A 555 11.53 21.10 2.50
C MET A 555 11.25 20.53 1.09
N ILE A 556 10.91 21.34 0.11
CA ILE A 556 10.79 20.91 -1.29
C ILE A 556 12.14 20.40 -1.79
N ASN A 557 13.24 21.13 -1.57
CA ASN A 557 14.58 20.66 -1.96
C ASN A 557 14.89 19.29 -1.36
N LEU A 558 14.60 19.11 -0.08
CA LEU A 558 14.88 17.86 0.63
C LEU A 558 14.00 16.69 0.14
N LEU A 559 12.69 16.87 0.14
CA LEU A 559 11.75 15.78 -0.11
C LEU A 559 11.62 15.40 -1.59
N PHE A 560 11.90 16.34 -2.48
CA PHE A 560 11.99 16.08 -3.92
C PHE A 560 13.42 15.82 -4.40
N GLU A 561 14.39 15.79 -3.48
CA GLU A 561 15.78 15.45 -3.78
C GLU A 561 16.40 16.33 -4.87
N PHE A 562 16.26 17.64 -4.73
CA PHE A 562 16.94 18.59 -5.61
C PHE A 562 18.46 18.55 -5.37
N ARG A 563 19.24 18.80 -6.41
CA ARG A 563 20.72 18.80 -6.39
C ARG A 563 21.26 20.11 -6.94
N GLU A 564 22.45 20.50 -6.50
CA GLU A 564 23.15 21.63 -7.09
C GLU A 564 23.38 21.44 -8.61
N PRO A 565 23.29 22.49 -9.41
CA PRO A 565 23.01 23.89 -9.05
C PRO A 565 21.52 24.28 -9.06
N TYR A 566 20.62 23.31 -8.99
CA TYR A 566 19.17 23.50 -9.20
C TYR A 566 18.37 23.65 -7.91
N LEU A 567 19.02 23.73 -6.75
CA LEU A 567 18.31 23.99 -5.48
C LEU A 567 17.49 25.27 -5.56
N LEU A 568 16.34 25.25 -4.91
CA LEU A 568 15.54 26.46 -4.68
C LEU A 568 16.24 27.30 -3.60
N ASP A 569 16.58 28.55 -3.91
CA ASP A 569 17.10 29.50 -2.93
C ASP A 569 15.96 29.90 -1.99
N PRO A 570 16.12 29.79 -0.66
CA PRO A 570 15.12 30.23 0.31
C PRO A 570 14.68 31.69 0.16
N LYS A 571 15.52 32.54 -0.43
CA LYS A 571 15.23 33.95 -0.71
C LYS A 571 14.71 34.21 -2.12
N GLY A 572 14.61 33.16 -2.94
CA GLY A 572 14.13 33.26 -4.31
C GLY A 572 12.61 33.41 -4.39
N GLY A 573 12.14 33.84 -5.57
CA GLY A 573 10.73 33.78 -5.92
C GLY A 573 10.61 32.91 -7.18
N TYR A 574 9.93 31.77 -7.07
CA TYR A 574 9.80 30.81 -8.15
C TYR A 574 8.34 30.54 -8.49
N THR A 575 8.02 30.55 -9.76
CA THR A 575 6.77 30.00 -10.28
C THR A 575 6.77 28.48 -10.16
N TRP A 576 5.59 27.85 -10.18
CA TRP A 576 5.50 26.40 -10.14
C TRP A 576 6.22 25.74 -11.34
N GLU A 577 6.13 26.32 -12.53
CA GLU A 577 6.83 25.81 -13.73
C GLU A 577 8.37 25.88 -13.57
N GLU A 578 8.90 26.94 -12.97
CA GLU A 578 10.35 27.05 -12.68
C GLU A 578 10.81 26.01 -11.66
N ILE A 579 10.00 25.72 -10.66
CA ILE A 579 10.27 24.65 -9.68
C ILE A 579 10.32 23.28 -10.42
N VAL A 580 9.35 23.01 -11.29
CA VAL A 580 9.29 21.79 -12.09
C VAL A 580 10.48 21.66 -13.02
N ASP A 581 10.84 22.72 -13.76
CA ASP A 581 12.00 22.75 -14.65
C ASP A 581 13.31 22.45 -13.89
N ARG A 582 13.52 23.10 -12.75
CA ARG A 582 14.67 22.85 -11.87
C ARG A 582 14.71 21.40 -11.37
N LYS A 583 13.56 20.83 -10.98
CA LYS A 583 13.49 19.43 -10.57
C LYS A 583 13.92 18.49 -11.69
N TYR A 584 13.46 18.71 -12.89
CA TYR A 584 13.81 17.84 -14.03
C TYR A 584 15.28 17.94 -14.39
N LYS A 585 15.82 19.14 -14.47
CA LYS A 585 17.27 19.36 -14.68
C LYS A 585 18.12 18.75 -13.56
N SER A 586 17.66 18.88 -12.32
CA SER A 586 18.31 18.26 -11.15
C SER A 586 18.33 16.72 -11.20
N THR A 587 17.33 16.11 -11.82
CA THR A 587 17.19 14.65 -11.88
C THR A 587 17.84 14.04 -13.13
N PHE A 588 17.70 14.70 -14.28
CA PHE A 588 18.03 14.11 -15.60
C PHE A 588 19.13 14.85 -16.36
N GLY A 589 19.72 15.89 -15.76
CA GLY A 589 20.76 16.71 -16.39
C GLY A 589 20.22 18.01 -17.03
N PRO A 590 21.13 18.97 -17.31
CA PRO A 590 20.78 20.33 -17.71
C PRO A 590 19.96 20.42 -19.01
N GLU A 591 20.14 19.46 -19.91
CA GLU A 591 19.43 19.40 -21.19
C GLU A 591 17.99 18.88 -21.06
N HIS A 592 17.65 18.18 -19.97
CA HIS A 592 16.37 17.52 -19.77
C HIS A 592 15.43 18.32 -18.84
N GLY A 593 15.30 19.63 -19.10
CA GLY A 593 14.34 20.49 -18.40
C GLY A 593 12.91 20.30 -18.88
N LEU A 594 11.98 21.06 -18.31
CA LEU A 594 10.54 20.97 -18.61
C LEU A 594 10.23 21.13 -20.09
N GLU A 595 10.86 22.08 -20.79
CA GLU A 595 10.64 22.31 -22.21
C GLU A 595 11.11 21.13 -23.08
N TRP A 596 12.18 20.47 -22.69
CA TRP A 596 12.59 19.24 -23.36
C TRP A 596 11.52 18.15 -23.22
N PHE A 597 11.02 17.93 -22.00
CA PHE A 597 9.97 16.94 -21.78
C PHE A 597 8.65 17.26 -22.48
N LYS A 598 8.24 18.52 -22.51
CA LYS A 598 7.04 18.97 -23.26
C LYS A 598 7.14 18.58 -24.73
N LYS A 599 8.35 18.60 -25.31
CA LYS A 599 8.59 18.35 -26.70
C LYS A 599 8.94 16.91 -27.07
N ASN A 600 9.69 16.21 -26.20
CA ASN A 600 10.34 14.94 -26.52
C ASN A 600 9.92 13.76 -25.62
N SER A 601 9.06 13.97 -24.64
CA SER A 601 8.61 12.91 -23.71
C SER A 601 8.07 11.67 -24.46
N PRO A 602 8.32 10.43 -23.98
CA PRO A 602 9.05 10.09 -22.77
C PRO A 602 10.58 10.02 -22.94
N LEU A 603 11.32 10.23 -21.84
CA LEU A 603 12.74 9.88 -21.74
C LEU A 603 12.83 8.41 -21.31
N SER A 604 13.48 7.57 -22.11
CA SER A 604 13.58 6.13 -21.85
C SER A 604 14.96 5.58 -22.20
N TRP A 605 15.41 4.57 -21.43
CA TRP A 605 16.62 3.81 -21.72
C TRP A 605 16.51 2.38 -21.16
N PRO A 606 17.25 1.39 -21.74
CA PRO A 606 17.20 0.01 -21.29
C PRO A 606 17.70 -0.14 -19.86
N LYS A 607 17.12 -1.05 -19.09
CA LYS A 607 17.65 -1.52 -17.81
C LYS A 607 18.76 -2.53 -18.04
N LYS A 608 19.72 -2.53 -17.13
CA LYS A 608 20.71 -3.60 -17.04
C LYS A 608 20.10 -4.84 -16.39
N THR A 609 20.63 -6.01 -16.69
CA THR A 609 20.20 -7.29 -16.09
C THR A 609 20.18 -7.23 -14.56
N GLU A 610 21.20 -6.65 -13.93
CA GLU A 610 21.32 -6.48 -12.47
C GLU A 610 20.32 -5.47 -11.87
N GLU A 611 19.76 -4.59 -12.70
CA GLU A 611 18.71 -3.67 -12.26
C GLU A 611 17.33 -4.33 -12.25
N VAL A 612 17.16 -5.42 -12.97
CA VAL A 612 15.94 -6.24 -12.99
C VAL A 612 16.05 -7.37 -11.97
N TYR A 613 17.15 -8.12 -12.00
CA TYR A 613 17.40 -9.31 -11.19
C TYR A 613 18.55 -9.05 -10.21
N TRP A 614 18.24 -8.42 -9.09
CA TRP A 614 19.27 -7.91 -8.18
C TRP A 614 19.93 -9.00 -7.31
N ARG A 615 19.20 -10.06 -6.96
CA ARG A 615 19.64 -11.05 -5.96
C ARG A 615 20.99 -11.71 -6.29
N PRO A 616 21.27 -12.16 -7.50
CA PRO A 616 22.56 -12.75 -7.84
C PRO A 616 23.75 -11.77 -7.78
N PHE A 617 23.50 -10.47 -7.76
CA PHE A 617 24.53 -9.44 -7.86
C PHE A 617 24.81 -8.71 -6.55
N ILE A 618 23.95 -8.82 -5.56
CA ILE A 618 24.07 -8.10 -4.28
C ILE A 618 24.26 -9.10 -3.16
N LYS A 619 25.37 -8.96 -2.42
CA LYS A 619 25.63 -9.74 -1.21
C LYS A 619 24.77 -9.22 -0.07
N ALA A 620 23.49 -9.54 -0.10
CA ALA A 620 22.56 -9.23 0.96
C ALA A 620 21.63 -10.42 1.20
N ARG A 621 21.07 -10.45 2.39
CA ARG A 621 20.11 -11.46 2.83
C ARG A 621 18.73 -10.84 2.98
N VAL A 622 17.72 -11.67 2.95
CA VAL A 622 16.34 -11.27 3.23
C VAL A 622 15.80 -12.03 4.44
N PRO A 623 14.94 -11.43 5.26
CA PRO A 623 14.40 -12.10 6.41
C PRO A 623 13.34 -13.14 6.01
N ILE A 624 13.46 -14.34 6.57
CA ILE A 624 12.40 -15.37 6.64
C ILE A 624 12.05 -15.69 8.10
N TYR A 625 12.86 -15.19 9.03
CA TYR A 625 12.61 -15.12 10.46
C TYR A 625 12.76 -13.65 10.88
N PHE A 626 11.72 -13.06 11.43
CA PHE A 626 11.58 -11.62 11.64
C PHE A 626 11.82 -11.22 13.12
N GLU A 627 13.06 -11.37 13.62
CA GLU A 627 13.44 -10.94 14.98
C GLU A 627 12.97 -9.52 15.30
N LEU A 628 13.08 -8.59 14.32
CA LEU A 628 12.67 -7.20 14.47
C LEU A 628 11.21 -7.05 14.93
N PHE A 629 10.30 -7.89 14.43
CA PHE A 629 8.89 -7.80 14.87
C PHE A 629 8.73 -8.18 16.33
N LYS A 630 9.43 -9.20 16.80
CA LYS A 630 9.44 -9.56 18.23
C LYS A 630 9.96 -8.42 19.09
N GLU A 631 11.08 -7.79 18.68
CA GLU A 631 11.68 -6.64 19.35
C GLU A 631 10.69 -5.47 19.44
N VAL A 632 10.10 -5.10 18.30
CA VAL A 632 9.10 -4.02 18.20
C VAL A 632 7.87 -4.32 19.08
N GLY A 633 7.35 -5.54 19.02
CA GLY A 633 6.19 -5.93 19.82
C GLY A 633 6.43 -5.80 21.31
N GLN A 634 7.58 -6.25 21.80
CA GLN A 634 7.94 -6.11 23.23
C GLN A 634 8.06 -4.64 23.65
N GLN A 635 8.61 -3.80 22.81
CA GLN A 635 8.77 -2.38 23.10
C GLN A 635 7.44 -1.63 23.07
N ILE A 636 6.54 -1.96 22.13
CA ILE A 636 5.17 -1.41 22.14
C ILE A 636 4.45 -1.81 23.43
N GLU A 637 4.54 -3.07 23.86
CA GLU A 637 3.93 -3.52 25.13
C GLU A 637 4.49 -2.78 26.34
N GLN A 638 5.78 -2.47 26.36
CA GLN A 638 6.38 -1.66 27.40
C GLN A 638 5.83 -0.22 27.39
N ILE A 639 5.79 0.43 26.21
CA ILE A 639 5.28 1.80 26.05
C ILE A 639 3.80 1.87 26.45
N LYS A 640 3.00 0.88 26.05
CA LYS A 640 1.57 0.80 26.44
C LYS A 640 1.40 0.82 27.96
N LYS A 641 2.22 0.07 28.69
CA LYS A 641 2.21 0.04 30.16
C LYS A 641 2.66 1.35 30.79
N GLU A 642 3.75 1.94 30.24
CA GLU A 642 4.29 3.22 30.73
C GLU A 642 3.30 4.38 30.56
N LEU A 643 2.49 4.36 29.49
CA LEU A 643 1.51 5.40 29.17
C LEU A 643 0.08 5.06 29.58
N ASP A 644 -0.16 3.90 30.18
CA ASP A 644 -1.51 3.41 30.55
C ASP A 644 -2.51 3.40 29.38
N ILE A 645 -2.03 2.95 28.20
CA ILE A 645 -2.84 2.81 26.97
C ILE A 645 -2.98 1.34 26.55
N THR A 646 -3.10 0.44 27.52
CA THR A 646 -3.02 -1.02 27.31
C THR A 646 -4.09 -1.57 26.36
N GLU A 647 -5.25 -0.93 26.26
CA GLU A 647 -6.35 -1.36 25.39
C GLU A 647 -6.23 -0.83 23.95
N ALA A 648 -5.29 0.08 23.65
CA ALA A 648 -5.23 0.78 22.38
C ALA A 648 -4.74 -0.09 21.20
N PHE A 649 -3.85 -1.06 21.48
CA PHE A 649 -3.18 -1.86 20.43
C PHE A 649 -3.09 -3.33 20.81
N ASP A 650 -3.36 -4.21 19.85
CA ASP A 650 -3.02 -5.64 19.93
C ASP A 650 -1.66 -5.87 19.28
N THR A 651 -0.70 -6.34 20.07
CA THR A 651 0.67 -6.64 19.63
C THR A 651 0.90 -8.12 19.30
N SER A 652 -0.15 -8.95 19.34
CA SER A 652 -0.03 -10.39 19.15
C SER A 652 0.54 -10.80 17.78
N ASP A 653 0.48 -9.92 16.78
CA ASP A 653 1.03 -10.16 15.44
C ASP A 653 2.53 -9.82 15.34
N PHE A 654 3.09 -9.16 16.35
CA PHE A 654 4.51 -8.85 16.39
C PHE A 654 5.31 -10.07 16.85
N GLN A 655 5.45 -11.04 15.95
CA GLN A 655 6.15 -12.29 16.18
C GLN A 655 7.07 -12.63 15.00
N PRO A 656 8.14 -13.43 15.24
CA PRO A 656 9.17 -13.65 14.23
C PRO A 656 8.80 -14.63 13.13
N LEU A 657 7.76 -15.44 13.30
CA LEU A 657 7.28 -16.41 12.33
C LEU A 657 5.86 -16.09 11.90
N PRO A 658 5.50 -16.32 10.63
CA PRO A 658 4.12 -16.13 10.17
C PRO A 658 3.18 -17.13 10.81
N ASP A 659 1.97 -16.69 11.06
CA ASP A 659 0.91 -17.50 11.64
C ASP A 659 -0.45 -17.11 11.04
N TRP A 660 -1.41 -18.03 11.04
CA TRP A 660 -2.78 -17.67 10.76
C TRP A 660 -3.53 -17.44 12.07
N LYS A 661 -4.26 -16.34 12.13
CA LYS A 661 -5.13 -16.01 13.25
C LYS A 661 -6.53 -15.67 12.75
N PRO A 662 -7.58 -16.10 13.47
CA PRO A 662 -8.94 -15.73 13.12
C PRO A 662 -9.16 -14.23 13.34
N CYS A 663 -9.73 -13.55 12.34
CA CYS A 663 -10.28 -12.22 12.52
C CYS A 663 -11.57 -12.26 13.35
N GLN A 664 -12.02 -11.12 13.87
CA GLN A 664 -13.28 -11.04 14.64
C GLN A 664 -14.45 -11.64 13.84
N SER A 665 -14.53 -11.35 12.54
CA SER A 665 -15.54 -11.92 11.65
C SER A 665 -15.57 -13.45 11.54
N HIS A 666 -14.46 -14.13 11.86
CA HIS A 666 -14.42 -15.61 11.92
C HIS A 666 -14.98 -16.13 13.27
N LEU A 667 -15.00 -15.28 14.30
CA LEU A 667 -15.43 -15.62 15.65
C LEU A 667 -16.89 -15.25 15.91
N GLU A 668 -17.52 -14.47 15.01
CA GLU A 668 -18.91 -14.08 15.12
C GLU A 668 -19.87 -15.29 15.04
N GLU A 669 -21.01 -15.16 15.72
CA GLU A 669 -22.01 -16.21 15.74
C GLU A 669 -22.69 -16.35 14.37
N ARG A 670 -22.45 -17.46 13.69
CA ARG A 670 -22.93 -17.75 12.34
C ARG A 670 -24.44 -17.86 12.20
N SER A 671 -25.14 -18.05 13.31
CA SER A 671 -26.61 -18.05 13.30
C SER A 671 -27.22 -16.68 12.99
N GLU A 672 -26.50 -15.60 13.32
CA GLU A 672 -26.95 -14.22 13.11
C GLU A 672 -26.23 -13.56 11.92
N PHE A 673 -24.89 -13.71 11.84
CA PHE A 673 -24.06 -13.12 10.78
C PHE A 673 -23.32 -14.24 10.03
N ASP A 674 -23.93 -14.75 8.99
CA ASP A 674 -23.48 -15.97 8.30
C ASP A 674 -22.64 -15.72 7.03
N LEU A 675 -22.48 -14.45 6.60
CA LEU A 675 -21.74 -14.08 5.40
C LEU A 675 -20.61 -13.10 5.70
N PHE A 676 -19.47 -13.32 5.07
CA PHE A 676 -18.39 -12.35 5.02
C PHE A 676 -18.68 -11.31 3.95
N ALA A 677 -18.42 -10.04 4.25
CA ALA A 677 -18.53 -8.97 3.28
C ALA A 677 -17.13 -8.60 2.76
N ILE A 678 -16.97 -8.53 1.44
CA ILE A 678 -15.77 -8.06 0.80
C ILE A 678 -16.08 -6.95 -0.21
N TYR A 679 -15.09 -6.13 -0.53
CA TYR A 679 -15.20 -5.25 -1.70
C TYR A 679 -14.14 -5.61 -2.74
N TYR A 680 -14.46 -5.38 -4.01
CA TYR A 680 -13.57 -5.63 -5.13
C TYR A 680 -13.38 -4.38 -5.98
N ARG A 681 -12.24 -4.31 -6.66
CA ARG A 681 -11.91 -3.17 -7.50
C ARG A 681 -12.46 -3.32 -8.91
N VAL A 682 -13.02 -2.23 -9.43
CA VAL A 682 -13.51 -2.12 -10.81
C VAL A 682 -12.44 -1.42 -11.67
N PRO A 683 -12.06 -1.97 -12.85
CA PRO A 683 -10.94 -1.45 -13.65
C PRO A 683 -11.21 -0.10 -14.32
N PHE A 684 -12.46 0.22 -14.58
CA PHE A 684 -12.87 1.46 -15.23
C PHE A 684 -13.36 2.54 -14.24
N GLN A 685 -13.39 2.26 -12.92
CA GLN A 685 -13.62 3.25 -11.88
C GLN A 685 -12.33 3.54 -11.09
N THR A 686 -12.21 4.74 -10.52
CA THR A 686 -11.05 5.15 -9.73
C THR A 686 -11.53 5.67 -8.37
N PHE A 687 -11.53 4.79 -7.36
CA PHE A 687 -12.00 5.11 -6.01
C PHE A 687 -13.36 5.86 -6.05
N SER A 688 -13.61 6.75 -5.10
CA SER A 688 -14.79 7.62 -5.07
C SER A 688 -14.80 8.74 -6.13
N PHE A 689 -13.74 8.84 -6.94
CA PHE A 689 -13.48 10.02 -7.76
C PHE A 689 -14.24 10.04 -9.09
N THR A 690 -14.54 8.87 -9.69
CA THR A 690 -14.99 8.80 -11.09
C THR A 690 -16.45 8.39 -11.26
N TYR A 691 -17.17 8.08 -10.18
CA TYR A 691 -18.56 7.62 -10.24
C TYR A 691 -19.55 8.68 -10.76
N ASN A 692 -19.18 9.97 -10.72
CA ASN A 692 -20.00 11.05 -11.30
C ASN A 692 -19.72 11.31 -12.78
N ILE A 693 -18.80 10.57 -13.42
CA ILE A 693 -18.45 10.76 -14.83
C ILE A 693 -19.44 9.97 -15.72
N PRO A 694 -20.20 10.65 -16.62
CA PRO A 694 -21.28 10.02 -17.39
C PRO A 694 -20.87 8.79 -18.18
N TRP A 695 -19.75 8.82 -18.91
CA TRP A 695 -19.28 7.67 -19.70
C TRP A 695 -18.90 6.48 -18.83
N LEU A 696 -18.32 6.72 -17.67
CA LEU A 696 -17.95 5.65 -16.75
C LEU A 696 -19.16 5.09 -16.02
N ASP A 697 -20.17 5.91 -15.74
CA ASP A 697 -21.47 5.46 -15.23
C ASP A 697 -22.18 4.56 -16.24
N GLU A 698 -22.17 4.93 -17.53
CA GLU A 698 -22.77 4.11 -18.60
C GLU A 698 -22.10 2.73 -18.66
N ILE A 699 -20.78 2.67 -18.65
CA ILE A 699 -20.03 1.40 -18.61
C ILE A 699 -20.37 0.62 -17.31
N SER A 700 -20.46 1.31 -16.18
CA SER A 700 -20.83 0.68 -14.90
C SER A 700 -22.22 0.06 -14.90
N ARG A 701 -23.16 0.64 -15.64
CA ARG A 701 -24.51 0.06 -15.84
C ARG A 701 -24.52 -1.16 -16.75
N MET A 702 -23.53 -1.28 -17.64
CA MET A 702 -23.37 -2.45 -18.50
C MET A 702 -22.75 -3.65 -17.75
N ASP A 703 -21.99 -3.38 -16.70
CA ASP A 703 -21.45 -4.43 -15.83
C ASP A 703 -22.53 -4.89 -14.84
N PRO A 704 -22.86 -6.20 -14.78
CA PRO A 704 -23.96 -6.68 -13.96
C PRO A 704 -23.73 -6.58 -12.46
N PHE A 705 -22.50 -6.30 -12.00
CA PHE A 705 -22.14 -6.37 -10.59
C PHE A 705 -21.84 -5.02 -9.93
N VAL A 706 -21.38 -4.01 -10.69
CA VAL A 706 -20.82 -2.77 -10.15
C VAL A 706 -21.75 -2.02 -9.20
N TYR A 707 -23.05 -2.02 -9.48
CA TYR A 707 -24.05 -1.32 -8.66
C TYR A 707 -24.85 -2.26 -7.77
N HIS A 708 -24.46 -3.53 -7.67
CA HIS A 708 -25.17 -4.56 -6.96
C HIS A 708 -24.37 -5.17 -5.83
N ILE A 709 -25.03 -5.84 -4.93
CA ILE A 709 -24.42 -6.75 -3.97
C ILE A 709 -24.42 -8.14 -4.61
N ALA A 710 -23.23 -8.65 -4.93
CA ALA A 710 -23.08 -10.00 -5.45
C ALA A 710 -23.23 -11.02 -4.30
N ILE A 711 -24.05 -12.03 -4.51
CA ILE A 711 -24.37 -13.09 -3.54
C ILE A 711 -24.29 -14.43 -4.25
N ASN A 712 -23.79 -15.47 -3.56
CA ASN A 712 -23.84 -16.83 -4.10
C ASN A 712 -25.30 -17.25 -4.36
N LYS A 713 -25.56 -17.79 -5.55
CA LYS A 713 -26.90 -18.09 -6.04
C LYS A 713 -27.67 -19.03 -5.12
N ASP A 714 -27.04 -20.14 -4.71
CA ASP A 714 -27.73 -21.15 -3.89
C ASP A 714 -28.02 -20.61 -2.48
N ILE A 715 -27.09 -19.85 -1.92
CA ILE A 715 -27.27 -19.18 -0.62
C ILE A 715 -28.37 -18.15 -0.68
N ALA A 716 -28.40 -17.31 -1.71
CA ALA A 716 -29.43 -16.29 -1.90
C ALA A 716 -30.83 -16.91 -2.01
N LEU A 717 -30.98 -17.94 -2.87
CA LEU A 717 -32.22 -18.65 -3.04
C LEU A 717 -32.68 -19.34 -1.75
N GLY A 718 -31.73 -19.93 -0.99
CA GLY A 718 -32.03 -20.52 0.32
C GLY A 718 -32.53 -19.50 1.35
N LYS A 719 -32.17 -18.22 1.20
CA LYS A 719 -32.66 -17.10 2.01
C LYS A 719 -33.93 -16.45 1.43
N GLY A 720 -34.45 -16.95 0.32
CA GLY A 720 -35.64 -16.37 -0.35
C GLY A 720 -35.34 -15.08 -1.13
N ILE A 721 -34.07 -14.83 -1.47
CA ILE A 721 -33.61 -13.65 -2.24
C ILE A 721 -33.53 -14.04 -3.72
N ASN A 722 -34.19 -13.30 -4.59
CA ASN A 722 -34.11 -13.46 -6.03
C ASN A 722 -33.17 -12.43 -6.66
N ASP A 723 -32.76 -12.67 -7.89
CA ASP A 723 -31.92 -11.73 -8.64
C ASP A 723 -32.67 -10.40 -8.85
N GLY A 724 -32.05 -9.29 -8.49
CA GLY A 724 -32.62 -7.95 -8.57
C GLY A 724 -33.45 -7.50 -7.36
N ASP A 725 -33.67 -8.35 -6.36
CA ASP A 725 -34.31 -7.93 -5.11
C ASP A 725 -33.49 -6.88 -4.36
N TRP A 726 -34.20 -5.96 -3.68
CA TRP A 726 -33.52 -5.07 -2.74
C TRP A 726 -33.17 -5.82 -1.47
N VAL A 727 -31.90 -5.78 -1.12
CA VAL A 727 -31.35 -6.38 0.10
C VAL A 727 -30.70 -5.33 0.98
N GLU A 728 -30.72 -5.58 2.28
CA GLU A 728 -30.04 -4.79 3.29
C GLU A 728 -28.97 -5.66 3.95
N VAL A 729 -27.74 -5.13 4.03
CA VAL A 729 -26.60 -5.77 4.70
C VAL A 729 -26.29 -4.99 5.97
N GLU A 730 -26.24 -5.69 7.10
CA GLU A 730 -25.91 -5.16 8.41
C GLU A 730 -24.55 -5.70 8.85
N SER A 731 -23.69 -4.83 9.40
CA SER A 731 -22.39 -5.21 9.98
C SER A 731 -22.56 -5.68 11.42
N ALA A 732 -21.89 -6.78 11.79
CA ALA A 732 -21.84 -7.26 13.16
C ALA A 732 -21.17 -6.24 14.09
N ASP A 733 -20.12 -5.56 13.61
CA ASP A 733 -19.31 -4.64 14.41
C ASP A 733 -19.98 -3.27 14.58
N THR A 734 -20.27 -2.59 13.46
CA THR A 734 -20.76 -1.20 13.49
C THR A 734 -22.27 -1.10 13.71
N LYS A 735 -23.03 -2.17 13.45
CA LYS A 735 -24.50 -2.20 13.37
C LYS A 735 -25.05 -1.26 12.28
N ASN A 736 -24.19 -0.68 11.46
CA ASN A 736 -24.58 0.11 10.31
C ASN A 736 -25.09 -0.79 9.20
N LYS A 737 -25.92 -0.20 8.33
CA LYS A 737 -26.60 -0.89 7.25
C LYS A 737 -26.36 -0.21 5.92
N VAL A 738 -26.22 -1.03 4.88
CA VAL A 738 -26.19 -0.58 3.48
C VAL A 738 -27.23 -1.33 2.67
N LYS A 739 -27.74 -0.69 1.62
CA LYS A 739 -28.83 -1.25 0.83
C LYS A 739 -28.57 -1.11 -0.67
N ALA A 740 -28.68 -2.22 -1.39
CA ALA A 740 -28.61 -2.25 -2.85
C ALA A 740 -29.42 -3.44 -3.40
N ARG A 741 -29.45 -3.58 -4.73
CA ARG A 741 -30.05 -4.75 -5.36
C ARG A 741 -29.10 -5.94 -5.31
N ALA A 742 -29.62 -7.12 -5.09
CA ALA A 742 -28.88 -8.38 -5.18
C ALA A 742 -28.57 -8.74 -6.64
N ARG A 743 -27.40 -9.30 -6.86
CA ARG A 743 -27.03 -9.98 -8.10
C ARG A 743 -26.54 -11.38 -7.77
N LEU A 744 -27.27 -12.39 -8.25
CA LEU A 744 -26.96 -13.78 -7.96
C LEU A 744 -25.91 -14.32 -8.93
N THR A 745 -24.89 -15.02 -8.39
CA THR A 745 -23.82 -15.61 -9.19
C THR A 745 -23.23 -16.85 -8.53
N GLU A 746 -22.73 -17.77 -9.33
CA GLU A 746 -21.93 -18.92 -8.89
C GLU A 746 -20.43 -18.56 -8.78
N GLY A 747 -20.03 -17.38 -9.31
CA GLY A 747 -18.66 -16.89 -9.29
C GLY A 747 -18.22 -16.22 -7.98
N ILE A 748 -18.80 -16.62 -6.85
CA ILE A 748 -18.45 -16.13 -5.52
C ILE A 748 -18.49 -17.27 -4.50
N HIS A 749 -17.57 -17.20 -3.52
CA HIS A 749 -17.56 -18.18 -2.43
C HIS A 749 -18.92 -18.21 -1.70
N PRO A 750 -19.46 -19.38 -1.34
CA PRO A 750 -20.80 -19.51 -0.73
C PRO A 750 -20.99 -18.66 0.56
N GLU A 751 -19.96 -18.45 1.32
CA GLU A 751 -20.00 -17.67 2.58
C GLU A 751 -19.74 -16.17 2.38
N VAL A 752 -19.81 -15.65 1.12
CA VAL A 752 -19.34 -14.28 0.82
C VAL A 752 -20.39 -13.48 0.08
N ILE A 753 -20.49 -12.20 0.43
CA ILE A 753 -21.07 -11.15 -0.40
C ILE A 753 -19.99 -10.19 -0.87
N ALA A 754 -20.12 -9.68 -2.08
CA ALA A 754 -19.14 -8.75 -2.65
C ALA A 754 -19.79 -7.49 -3.21
N VAL A 755 -19.14 -6.35 -3.03
CA VAL A 755 -19.56 -5.06 -3.58
C VAL A 755 -18.40 -4.38 -4.31
N ALA A 756 -18.70 -3.58 -5.33
CA ALA A 756 -17.69 -2.74 -5.96
C ALA A 756 -17.25 -1.62 -5.00
N ASN A 757 -15.96 -1.36 -4.89
CA ASN A 757 -15.44 -0.37 -3.95
C ASN A 757 -15.81 1.07 -4.35
N CYS A 758 -16.02 1.92 -3.34
CA CYS A 758 -16.26 3.37 -3.46
C CYS A 758 -17.52 3.78 -4.26
N GLY A 759 -18.52 2.91 -4.40
CA GLY A 759 -19.88 3.28 -4.81
C GLY A 759 -20.69 3.83 -3.64
N GLY A 760 -21.97 4.20 -3.88
CA GLY A 760 -22.90 4.61 -2.83
C GLY A 760 -22.63 6.02 -2.28
N HIS A 761 -22.29 6.95 -3.15
CA HIS A 761 -22.20 8.38 -2.83
C HIS A 761 -23.50 8.96 -2.29
N TRP A 762 -23.43 9.93 -1.40
CA TRP A 762 -24.61 10.62 -0.86
C TRP A 762 -24.59 12.13 -1.05
N SER A 763 -23.47 12.72 -1.49
CA SER A 763 -23.42 14.15 -1.76
C SER A 763 -24.37 14.55 -2.89
N LYS A 764 -25.32 15.42 -2.59
CA LYS A 764 -26.28 15.97 -3.57
C LYS A 764 -25.63 16.71 -4.75
N HIS A 765 -24.36 17.10 -4.60
CA HIS A 765 -23.57 17.78 -5.61
C HIS A 765 -22.89 16.83 -6.61
N LEU A 766 -23.08 15.50 -6.44
CA LEU A 766 -22.64 14.46 -7.35
C LEU A 766 -23.86 13.77 -7.97
N PRO A 767 -24.61 14.43 -8.90
CA PRO A 767 -25.95 14.05 -9.29
C PRO A 767 -26.07 12.70 -10.01
N ILE A 768 -24.98 12.13 -10.50
CA ILE A 768 -24.95 10.79 -11.08
C ILE A 768 -24.62 9.76 -10.00
N ALA A 769 -23.56 10.00 -9.24
CA ALA A 769 -23.03 9.05 -8.26
C ALA A 769 -23.96 8.86 -7.06
N SER A 770 -24.70 9.90 -6.65
CA SER A 770 -25.61 9.86 -5.50
C SER A 770 -27.03 9.36 -5.79
N GLN A 771 -27.30 8.94 -7.05
CA GLN A 771 -28.62 8.37 -7.39
C GLN A 771 -28.85 7.06 -6.64
N PRO A 772 -30.09 6.79 -6.20
CA PRO A 772 -30.43 5.51 -5.59
C PRO A 772 -30.04 4.32 -6.50
N GLY A 773 -29.40 3.31 -5.90
CA GLY A 773 -28.98 2.12 -6.62
C GLY A 773 -27.64 2.23 -7.36
N LYS A 774 -26.82 3.24 -7.05
CA LYS A 774 -25.45 3.41 -7.57
C LYS A 774 -24.38 2.77 -6.67
N GLY A 775 -24.62 1.54 -6.24
CA GLY A 775 -23.73 0.80 -5.36
C GLY A 775 -23.90 1.16 -3.88
N VAL A 776 -22.95 0.78 -3.07
CA VAL A 776 -22.91 1.03 -1.63
C VAL A 776 -21.52 1.53 -1.21
N CYS A 777 -21.48 2.38 -0.19
CA CYS A 777 -20.24 2.74 0.49
C CYS A 777 -19.94 1.64 1.52
N PHE A 778 -18.93 0.83 1.23
CA PHE A 778 -18.56 -0.32 2.05
C PHE A 778 -18.03 0.10 3.43
N GLU A 779 -17.46 1.30 3.52
CA GLU A 779 -16.85 1.85 4.72
C GLU A 779 -17.83 2.01 5.90
N TRP A 780 -19.14 2.10 5.60
CA TRP A 780 -20.18 2.04 6.64
C TRP A 780 -20.20 0.72 7.41
N LEU A 781 -19.79 -0.38 6.77
CA LEU A 781 -19.75 -1.71 7.38
C LEU A 781 -18.45 -1.99 8.15
N MET A 782 -17.43 -1.14 8.00
CA MET A 782 -16.13 -1.31 8.64
C MET A 782 -16.09 -0.62 10.01
N ALA A 783 -15.54 -1.31 11.03
CA ALA A 783 -15.31 -0.77 12.38
C ALA A 783 -13.99 -0.01 12.49
#